data_3275ad82af8ca0533f0b42844a77cacd
#
_entry.id   3275ad82af8ca0533f0b42844a77cacd
#
_cell.length_a   1.000
_cell.length_b   1.000
_cell.length_c   1.000
_cell.angle_alpha   90.00
_cell.angle_beta   90.00
_cell.angle_gamma   90.00
#
_symmetry.space_group_name_H-M   'P 1'
#
loop_
_entity.id
_entity.type
_entity.pdbx_description
1 polymer ?
#
loop_
_entity_poly.entity_id
_entity_poly.type
_entity_poly.pdbx_seq_one_letter_code
_entity_poly.pdbx_strand_id
1 'polypeptide(L)'
;MLIAQYLWELILFLIIIVGPIPLSLSLAFENHKENSNYSFPHFLLVLLTGWSLAQICIGLILGSADRLNLAAVIIAEMLICAIGLILIYAKNQKSFSFSQWQIPQLKQPLIPSELLIIGATAFAGFVLWETLATKPTTNYDSLWFHLPVIARWYQTHSFTFLDAAGNWIFEHEQARVYPYNWHVLSALCVLPFKEDFLTAFPMLIAWVLEGIAVYLLSIKFGATRFYGMAAASLVLTVPMMLNQVNTIHPDLPLAAIFTVALYLGLSYHSSRSQSELSLFLASVGMIAGIKITALVYAASLLGGLAILEIKRFIVNKNFTPTNFRIRHIKPVLVCGILCCLFLGGFWYARNLLHINYPVGDSREINIPLQPVAPPSPVPGPKPPVPGPKPPVASPKPPVASPKPPVPGPKPPVASPKPPVQQPTPTIPAPSASPLLKIWQSTLAAQFNPSNISHWQMFGLQVLIRLQLPFLAIALQASSAPLALIQGKTRIINQNNIILTVVLASTGILYVITPYTSGTAGEAIGQLSPLLGFNLRYGFPFLSLLAIAAAATATELKTRKQVIVAVVLISSISGIISNTIFDLIKNASFTGKSIVWGSWLIDRFKSHFAEAINLVIKILAPRWPDLGIYPLIYVGLLLLAGILFKRNPSLIGLKNLLASLKKSSYIMIICVCIALMVSATWVAREKRDVARAELYRGIYEYIDKNTVPNEKIGFFLSYRSYLFYGKNLDRQVLYVPFRADRLPAWMDNLHKNNIKMVGFGPLTEMDEYTKLALSWLTSPEGPLQPVFGKDFNTESVLYRLKY
;
A
#
# COMPACT_ATOMS: atom_id res chain seq x y z
N MET A 1 -12.90 -28.03 -18.59
CA MET A 1 -13.75 -26.90 -18.24
C MET A 1 -12.99 -25.81 -17.45
N LEU A 2 -12.31 -26.14 -16.37
CA LEU A 2 -11.52 -25.18 -15.55
C LEU A 2 -10.45 -24.42 -16.34
N ILE A 3 -9.66 -25.05 -17.19
CA ILE A 3 -8.62 -24.41 -18.00
C ILE A 3 -9.23 -23.38 -18.98
N ALA A 4 -10.36 -23.72 -19.61
CA ALA A 4 -11.04 -22.81 -20.54
C ALA A 4 -11.60 -21.57 -19.84
N GLN A 5 -12.17 -21.73 -18.64
CA GLN A 5 -12.62 -20.62 -17.82
C GLN A 5 -11.45 -19.71 -17.44
N TYR A 6 -10.35 -20.29 -16.98
CA TYR A 6 -9.17 -19.52 -16.60
C TYR A 6 -8.56 -18.75 -17.79
N LEU A 7 -8.47 -19.39 -18.95
CA LEU A 7 -8.05 -18.72 -20.18
C LEU A 7 -8.93 -17.51 -20.49
N TRP A 8 -10.24 -17.67 -20.32
CA TRP A 8 -11.20 -16.61 -20.55
C TRP A 8 -11.00 -15.44 -19.56
N GLU A 9 -10.85 -15.74 -18.27
CA GLU A 9 -10.55 -14.75 -17.23
C GLU A 9 -9.26 -13.98 -17.54
N LEU A 10 -8.21 -14.69 -17.97
CA LEU A 10 -6.94 -14.08 -18.37
C LEU A 10 -7.08 -13.21 -19.62
N ILE A 11 -7.85 -13.64 -20.63
CA ILE A 11 -8.13 -12.82 -21.81
C ILE A 11 -8.84 -11.52 -21.41
N LEU A 12 -9.86 -11.60 -20.55
CA LEU A 12 -10.57 -10.42 -20.06
C LEU A 12 -9.64 -9.49 -19.27
N PHE A 13 -8.77 -10.03 -18.44
CA PHE A 13 -7.74 -9.25 -17.76
C PHE A 13 -6.79 -8.56 -18.74
N LEU A 14 -6.34 -9.26 -19.76
CA LEU A 14 -5.49 -8.69 -20.80
C LEU A 14 -6.19 -7.58 -21.61
N ILE A 15 -7.50 -7.69 -21.88
CA ILE A 15 -8.28 -6.61 -22.51
C ILE A 15 -8.27 -5.36 -21.63
N ILE A 16 -8.48 -5.50 -20.31
CA ILE A 16 -8.42 -4.39 -19.37
C ILE A 16 -7.02 -3.74 -19.38
N ILE A 17 -5.94 -4.54 -19.34
CA ILE A 17 -4.58 -4.01 -19.32
C ILE A 17 -4.19 -3.34 -20.66
N VAL A 18 -4.60 -3.93 -21.78
CA VAL A 18 -4.19 -3.47 -23.11
C VAL A 18 -5.05 -2.30 -23.62
N GLY A 19 -6.32 -2.24 -23.21
CA GLY A 19 -7.30 -1.25 -23.70
C GLY A 19 -6.79 0.20 -23.76
N PRO A 20 -6.24 0.77 -22.70
CA PRO A 20 -5.76 2.16 -22.71
C PRO A 20 -4.40 2.37 -23.39
N ILE A 21 -3.67 1.30 -23.75
CA ILE A 21 -2.32 1.43 -24.33
C ILE A 21 -2.32 2.31 -25.59
N PRO A 22 -3.23 2.15 -26.58
CA PRO A 22 -3.23 3.00 -27.78
C PRO A 22 -3.42 4.50 -27.47
N LEU A 23 -4.29 4.84 -26.50
CA LEU A 23 -4.48 6.22 -26.06
C LEU A 23 -3.18 6.76 -25.45
N SER A 24 -2.56 6.00 -24.55
CA SER A 24 -1.31 6.37 -23.86
C SER A 24 -0.13 6.48 -24.85
N LEU A 25 -0.09 5.61 -25.86
CA LEU A 25 0.86 5.72 -26.97
C LEU A 25 0.65 7.01 -27.78
N SER A 26 -0.59 7.40 -28.03
CA SER A 26 -0.87 8.65 -28.77
C SER A 26 -0.35 9.87 -28.01
N LEU A 27 -0.46 9.87 -26.68
CA LEU A 27 0.10 10.91 -25.79
C LEU A 27 1.64 10.87 -25.78
N ALA A 28 2.24 9.70 -25.72
CA ALA A 28 3.69 9.54 -25.75
C ALA A 28 4.31 10.01 -27.07
N PHE A 29 3.67 9.76 -28.20
CA PHE A 29 4.10 10.26 -29.52
C PHE A 29 3.91 11.77 -29.67
N GLU A 30 2.85 12.35 -29.11
CA GLU A 30 2.68 13.80 -29.06
C GLU A 30 3.83 14.46 -28.31
N ASN A 31 4.15 13.93 -27.16
CA ASN A 31 5.23 14.41 -26.33
C ASN A 31 6.59 14.30 -27.04
N HIS A 32 6.81 13.21 -27.79
CA HIS A 32 8.02 13.04 -28.60
C HIS A 32 8.19 14.12 -29.70
N LYS A 33 7.10 14.54 -30.33
CA LYS A 33 7.14 15.61 -31.34
C LYS A 33 7.47 16.98 -30.74
N GLU A 34 7.05 17.21 -29.48
CA GLU A 34 7.25 18.49 -28.80
C GLU A 34 8.61 18.61 -28.09
N ASN A 35 9.24 17.49 -27.74
CA ASN A 35 10.47 17.45 -26.94
C ASN A 35 11.62 16.81 -27.69
N SER A 36 12.62 17.61 -28.09
CA SER A 36 13.82 17.14 -28.79
C SER A 36 14.72 16.19 -27.95
N ASN A 37 14.61 16.22 -26.64
CA ASN A 37 15.40 15.40 -25.71
C ASN A 37 14.68 14.10 -25.30
N TYR A 38 13.69 13.69 -26.04
CA TYR A 38 12.90 12.49 -25.77
C TYR A 38 13.75 11.21 -25.76
N SER A 39 13.68 10.48 -24.65
CA SER A 39 14.42 9.23 -24.44
C SER A 39 13.47 8.07 -24.20
N PHE A 40 13.94 6.83 -24.35
CA PHE A 40 13.14 5.64 -24.08
C PHE A 40 12.55 5.60 -22.64
N PRO A 41 13.32 5.91 -21.56
CA PRO A 41 12.73 5.98 -20.23
C PRO A 41 11.64 7.05 -20.10
N HIS A 42 11.79 8.21 -20.74
CA HIS A 42 10.74 9.23 -20.79
C HIS A 42 9.47 8.71 -21.48
N PHE A 43 9.66 8.07 -22.67
CA PHE A 43 8.55 7.44 -23.37
C PHE A 43 7.78 6.45 -22.48
N LEU A 44 8.50 5.58 -21.78
CA LEU A 44 7.91 4.58 -20.90
C LEU A 44 7.20 5.21 -19.68
N LEU A 45 7.77 6.29 -19.12
CA LEU A 45 7.13 7.05 -18.04
C LEU A 45 5.79 7.63 -18.50
N VAL A 46 5.77 8.32 -19.65
CA VAL A 46 4.54 8.91 -20.21
C VAL A 46 3.50 7.83 -20.52
N LEU A 47 3.93 6.70 -21.10
CA LEU A 47 3.07 5.57 -21.43
C LEU A 47 2.39 5.00 -20.18
N LEU A 48 3.16 4.66 -19.14
CA LEU A 48 2.63 4.07 -17.91
C LEU A 48 1.79 5.06 -17.10
N THR A 49 2.18 6.34 -17.08
CA THR A 49 1.39 7.40 -16.43
C THR A 49 0.06 7.60 -17.15
N GLY A 50 0.07 7.73 -18.48
CA GLY A 50 -1.14 7.87 -19.27
C GLY A 50 -2.07 6.66 -19.14
N TRP A 51 -1.51 5.45 -19.11
CA TRP A 51 -2.25 4.22 -18.86
C TRP A 51 -2.94 4.25 -17.48
N SER A 52 -2.22 4.60 -16.41
CA SER A 52 -2.78 4.65 -15.06
C SER A 52 -3.90 5.70 -14.96
N LEU A 53 -3.70 6.88 -15.56
CA LEU A 53 -4.70 7.95 -15.59
C LEU A 53 -5.98 7.51 -16.31
N ALA A 54 -5.86 6.88 -17.48
CA ALA A 54 -7.00 6.41 -18.26
C ALA A 54 -7.81 5.35 -17.49
N GLN A 55 -7.12 4.36 -16.92
CA GLN A 55 -7.74 3.31 -16.11
C GLN A 55 -8.50 3.86 -14.90
N ILE A 56 -7.89 4.78 -14.17
CA ILE A 56 -8.55 5.39 -13.00
C ILE A 56 -9.77 6.20 -13.45
N CYS A 57 -9.68 6.98 -14.53
CA CYS A 57 -10.83 7.72 -15.07
C CYS A 57 -11.98 6.79 -15.46
N ILE A 58 -11.70 5.68 -16.18
CA ILE A 58 -12.70 4.67 -16.52
C ILE A 58 -13.39 4.14 -15.27
N GLY A 59 -12.60 3.70 -14.30
CA GLY A 59 -13.14 3.13 -13.06
C GLY A 59 -13.96 4.14 -12.26
N LEU A 60 -13.49 5.41 -12.13
CA LEU A 60 -14.23 6.46 -11.43
C LEU A 60 -15.56 6.80 -12.12
N ILE A 61 -15.59 6.89 -13.45
CA ILE A 61 -16.81 7.16 -14.21
C ILE A 61 -17.80 6.00 -14.03
N LEU A 62 -17.36 4.75 -14.23
CA LEU A 62 -18.24 3.59 -14.12
C LEU A 62 -18.70 3.36 -12.68
N GLY A 63 -17.84 3.54 -11.68
CA GLY A 63 -18.20 3.38 -10.28
C GLY A 63 -19.17 4.44 -9.76
N SER A 64 -19.09 5.68 -10.28
CA SER A 64 -20.07 6.74 -9.97
C SER A 64 -21.42 6.55 -10.67
N ALA A 65 -21.44 5.78 -11.75
CA ALA A 65 -22.66 5.41 -12.46
C ALA A 65 -23.28 4.08 -12.03
N ASP A 66 -22.79 3.48 -10.92
CA ASP A 66 -23.16 2.15 -10.42
C ASP A 66 -23.00 1.03 -11.48
N ARG A 67 -21.96 1.17 -12.31
CA ARG A 67 -21.64 0.30 -13.45
C ARG A 67 -20.23 -0.28 -13.40
N LEU A 68 -19.58 -0.30 -12.23
CA LEU A 68 -18.25 -0.88 -12.07
C LEU A 68 -18.31 -2.42 -12.12
N ASN A 69 -18.76 -2.96 -13.23
CA ASN A 69 -18.83 -4.39 -13.50
C ASN A 69 -18.00 -4.76 -14.72
N LEU A 70 -17.68 -6.04 -14.85
CA LEU A 70 -16.78 -6.54 -15.89
C LEU A 70 -17.23 -6.16 -17.31
N ALA A 71 -18.52 -6.30 -17.62
CA ALA A 71 -19.03 -6.02 -18.96
C ALA A 71 -18.88 -4.53 -19.35
N ALA A 72 -19.25 -3.62 -18.43
CA ALA A 72 -19.15 -2.19 -18.67
C ALA A 72 -17.68 -1.75 -18.78
N VAL A 73 -16.80 -2.33 -17.96
CA VAL A 73 -15.35 -2.07 -18.04
C VAL A 73 -14.80 -2.53 -19.38
N ILE A 74 -15.08 -3.74 -19.84
CA ILE A 74 -14.62 -4.24 -21.15
C ILE A 74 -15.09 -3.34 -22.28
N ILE A 75 -16.36 -2.91 -22.26
CA ILE A 75 -16.90 -1.98 -23.28
C ILE A 75 -16.13 -0.65 -23.24
N ALA A 76 -15.91 -0.07 -22.07
CA ALA A 76 -15.17 1.17 -21.91
C ALA A 76 -13.71 1.04 -22.40
N GLU A 77 -13.05 -0.07 -22.09
CA GLU A 77 -11.70 -0.37 -22.55
C GLU A 77 -11.60 -0.49 -24.09
N MET A 78 -12.59 -1.15 -24.71
CA MET A 78 -12.66 -1.25 -26.15
C MET A 78 -12.89 0.12 -26.81
N LEU A 79 -13.74 0.97 -26.22
CA LEU A 79 -13.98 2.33 -26.70
C LEU A 79 -12.70 3.20 -26.58
N ILE A 80 -12.01 3.16 -25.44
CA ILE A 80 -10.75 3.91 -25.24
C ILE A 80 -9.66 3.40 -26.19
N CYS A 81 -9.58 2.09 -26.41
CA CYS A 81 -8.71 1.50 -27.40
C CYS A 81 -8.99 2.05 -28.81
N ALA A 82 -10.25 2.04 -29.22
CA ALA A 82 -10.69 2.58 -30.53
C ALA A 82 -10.34 4.08 -30.67
N ILE A 83 -10.64 4.89 -29.64
CA ILE A 83 -10.28 6.32 -29.61
C ILE A 83 -8.78 6.50 -29.77
N GLY A 84 -7.98 5.74 -29.01
CA GLY A 84 -6.52 5.78 -29.10
C GLY A 84 -6.01 5.44 -30.50
N LEU A 85 -6.54 4.40 -31.12
CA LEU A 85 -6.20 4.01 -32.50
C LEU A 85 -6.60 5.09 -33.52
N ILE A 86 -7.80 5.69 -33.38
CA ILE A 86 -8.26 6.79 -34.23
C ILE A 86 -7.32 8.00 -34.09
N LEU A 87 -6.92 8.37 -32.86
CA LEU A 87 -6.00 9.47 -32.62
C LEU A 87 -4.62 9.20 -33.25
N ILE A 88 -4.12 7.98 -33.14
CA ILE A 88 -2.88 7.59 -33.79
C ILE A 88 -3.01 7.67 -35.32
N TYR A 89 -4.10 7.15 -35.88
CA TYR A 89 -4.37 7.19 -37.32
C TYR A 89 -4.50 8.62 -37.83
N ALA A 90 -5.31 9.45 -37.20
CA ALA A 90 -5.51 10.85 -37.57
C ALA A 90 -4.22 11.68 -37.58
N LYS A 91 -3.29 11.40 -36.65
CA LYS A 91 -2.00 12.08 -36.57
C LYS A 91 -1.02 11.66 -37.66
N ASN A 92 -1.14 10.45 -38.23
CA ASN A 92 -0.21 9.89 -39.21
C ASN A 92 -0.63 10.06 -40.69
N GLN A 93 -1.69 10.76 -40.93
CA GLN A 93 -2.36 11.21 -42.16
C GLN A 93 -2.08 10.52 -43.52
N LYS A 94 -1.11 9.64 -43.73
CA LYS A 94 -0.81 9.09 -45.05
C LYS A 94 -0.42 7.60 -45.15
N SER A 95 -0.03 6.96 -44.07
CA SER A 95 0.17 5.50 -44.09
C SER A 95 0.25 4.94 -42.69
N PHE A 96 -0.49 3.86 -42.46
CA PHE A 96 -0.34 3.03 -41.24
C PHE A 96 0.98 2.24 -41.39
N SER A 97 2.11 2.94 -41.52
CA SER A 97 3.41 2.30 -41.59
C SER A 97 4.01 2.22 -40.18
N PHE A 98 4.02 1.03 -39.62
CA PHE A 98 4.76 0.73 -38.39
C PHE A 98 6.25 1.14 -38.48
N SER A 99 6.78 1.33 -39.67
CA SER A 99 8.16 1.77 -39.85
C SER A 99 8.43 3.21 -39.43
N GLN A 100 7.37 4.06 -39.31
CA GLN A 100 7.50 5.42 -38.78
C GLN A 100 7.42 5.51 -37.27
N TRP A 101 7.09 4.42 -36.59
CA TRP A 101 7.06 4.32 -35.15
C TRP A 101 8.48 4.12 -34.59
N GLN A 102 9.26 5.16 -34.61
CA GLN A 102 10.59 5.11 -34.00
C GLN A 102 10.41 5.19 -32.48
N ILE A 103 10.33 4.01 -31.83
CA ILE A 103 10.55 3.95 -30.38
C ILE A 103 11.93 4.54 -30.13
N PRO A 104 12.05 5.55 -29.23
CA PRO A 104 13.32 6.20 -28.95
C PRO A 104 14.38 5.15 -28.60
N GLN A 105 15.41 5.05 -29.43
CA GLN A 105 16.50 4.11 -29.18
C GLN A 105 17.38 4.61 -28.03
N LEU A 106 17.99 3.69 -27.31
CA LEU A 106 19.06 4.04 -26.38
C LEU A 106 20.20 4.68 -27.17
N LYS A 107 20.45 5.97 -26.91
CA LYS A 107 21.47 6.77 -27.64
C LYS A 107 22.88 6.18 -27.54
N GLN A 108 23.14 5.35 -26.53
CA GLN A 108 24.42 4.70 -26.29
C GLN A 108 24.20 3.27 -25.78
N PRO A 109 25.04 2.30 -26.15
CA PRO A 109 24.96 0.95 -25.62
C PRO A 109 25.16 0.94 -24.11
N LEU A 110 24.58 -0.04 -23.44
CA LEU A 110 24.75 -0.25 -22.01
C LEU A 110 26.12 -0.84 -21.73
N ILE A 111 26.82 -0.30 -20.74
CA ILE A 111 28.09 -0.88 -20.27
C ILE A 111 27.81 -2.03 -19.28
N PRO A 112 28.76 -2.98 -19.06
CA PRO A 112 28.54 -4.15 -18.20
C PRO A 112 28.06 -3.81 -16.78
N SER A 113 28.59 -2.73 -16.19
CA SER A 113 28.15 -2.29 -14.85
C SER A 113 26.70 -1.79 -14.82
N GLU A 114 26.20 -1.18 -15.89
CA GLU A 114 24.81 -0.76 -16.03
C GLU A 114 23.89 -1.97 -16.20
N LEU A 115 24.32 -2.97 -16.98
CA LEU A 115 23.61 -4.23 -17.15
C LEU A 115 23.47 -4.99 -15.82
N LEU A 116 24.51 -5.00 -14.98
CA LEU A 116 24.45 -5.61 -13.65
C LEU A 116 23.43 -4.91 -12.75
N ILE A 117 23.39 -3.57 -12.76
CA ILE A 117 22.40 -2.80 -12.00
C ILE A 117 20.98 -3.10 -12.49
N ILE A 118 20.75 -3.04 -13.80
CA ILE A 118 19.44 -3.35 -14.38
C ILE A 118 19.05 -4.79 -14.05
N GLY A 119 19.99 -5.72 -14.18
CA GLY A 119 19.77 -7.12 -13.87
C GLY A 119 19.37 -7.37 -12.42
N ALA A 120 20.06 -6.74 -11.47
CA ALA A 120 19.74 -6.82 -10.04
C ALA A 120 18.33 -6.27 -9.74
N THR A 121 17.98 -5.13 -10.36
CA THR A 121 16.66 -4.51 -10.21
C THR A 121 15.56 -5.37 -10.85
N ALA A 122 15.79 -5.88 -12.05
CA ALA A 122 14.86 -6.76 -12.74
C ALA A 122 14.64 -8.08 -11.97
N PHE A 123 15.69 -8.62 -11.34
CA PHE A 123 15.56 -9.77 -10.46
C PHE A 123 14.69 -9.48 -9.24
N ALA A 124 14.89 -8.32 -8.58
CA ALA A 124 14.00 -7.90 -7.50
C ALA A 124 12.55 -7.77 -7.98
N GLY A 125 12.32 -7.15 -9.15
CA GLY A 125 11.00 -7.04 -9.78
C GLY A 125 10.36 -8.40 -10.09
N PHE A 126 11.14 -9.37 -10.53
CA PHE A 126 10.67 -10.74 -10.76
C PHE A 126 10.25 -11.43 -9.46
N VAL A 127 11.03 -11.30 -8.39
CA VAL A 127 10.68 -11.86 -7.07
C VAL A 127 9.42 -11.19 -6.52
N LEU A 128 9.25 -9.89 -6.73
CA LEU A 128 8.03 -9.17 -6.36
C LEU A 128 6.82 -9.69 -7.15
N TRP A 129 6.96 -9.88 -8.47
CA TRP A 129 5.91 -10.47 -9.30
C TRP A 129 5.51 -11.85 -8.81
N GLU A 130 6.48 -12.72 -8.55
CA GLU A 130 6.23 -14.06 -8.01
C GLU A 130 5.49 -13.97 -6.67
N THR A 131 5.96 -13.10 -5.76
CA THR A 131 5.34 -12.93 -4.45
C THR A 131 3.89 -12.45 -4.56
N LEU A 132 3.61 -11.42 -5.35
CA LEU A 132 2.25 -10.89 -5.48
C LEU A 132 1.29 -11.86 -6.19
N ALA A 133 1.80 -12.71 -7.07
CA ALA A 133 0.99 -13.70 -7.80
C ALA A 133 0.71 -14.95 -6.95
N THR A 134 1.68 -15.38 -6.12
CA THR A 134 1.58 -16.64 -5.37
C THR A 134 1.14 -16.49 -3.92
N LYS A 135 1.17 -15.26 -3.35
CA LYS A 135 0.83 -15.05 -1.94
C LYS A 135 -0.25 -13.98 -1.78
N PRO A 136 -1.29 -14.25 -0.98
CA PRO A 136 -2.22 -13.21 -0.57
C PRO A 136 -1.52 -12.22 0.36
N THR A 137 -2.04 -10.99 0.41
CA THR A 137 -1.52 -10.02 1.39
C THR A 137 -1.94 -10.40 2.81
N THR A 138 -1.01 -10.34 3.75
CA THR A 138 -1.29 -10.47 5.19
C THR A 138 -1.17 -9.15 5.92
N ASN A 139 -1.04 -8.07 5.16
CA ASN A 139 -0.88 -6.74 5.73
C ASN A 139 -2.15 -6.31 6.48
N TYR A 140 -1.94 -5.73 7.66
CA TYR A 140 -2.99 -5.32 8.58
C TYR A 140 -3.98 -4.34 7.93
N ASP A 141 -3.51 -3.18 7.46
CA ASP A 141 -4.37 -2.16 6.86
C ASP A 141 -5.08 -2.71 5.59
N SER A 142 -4.39 -3.56 4.82
CA SER A 142 -4.97 -4.18 3.63
C SER A 142 -6.17 -5.07 3.95
N LEU A 143 -6.10 -5.86 5.03
CA LEU A 143 -7.18 -6.76 5.45
C LEU A 143 -8.29 -6.04 6.23
N TRP A 144 -7.95 -4.90 6.84
CA TRP A 144 -8.87 -4.15 7.69
C TRP A 144 -9.79 -3.25 6.87
N PHE A 145 -9.26 -2.48 5.91
CA PHE A 145 -10.08 -1.50 5.18
C PHE A 145 -9.78 -1.39 3.68
N HIS A 146 -8.57 -1.64 3.17
CA HIS A 146 -8.31 -1.48 1.73
C HIS A 146 -8.99 -2.56 0.88
N LEU A 147 -8.79 -3.83 1.20
CA LEU A 147 -9.44 -4.94 0.48
C LEU A 147 -10.96 -5.02 0.72
N PRO A 148 -11.48 -4.80 1.95
CA PRO A 148 -12.93 -4.72 2.17
C PRO A 148 -13.62 -3.70 1.28
N VAL A 149 -13.02 -2.52 1.07
CA VAL A 149 -13.54 -1.48 0.17
C VAL A 149 -13.60 -1.99 -1.27
N ILE A 150 -12.53 -2.62 -1.76
CA ILE A 150 -12.47 -3.19 -3.11
C ILE A 150 -13.50 -4.32 -3.27
N ALA A 151 -13.60 -5.24 -2.30
CA ALA A 151 -14.57 -6.32 -2.31
C ALA A 151 -16.02 -5.79 -2.36
N ARG A 152 -16.29 -4.72 -1.62
CA ARG A 152 -17.60 -4.10 -1.62
C ARG A 152 -17.93 -3.44 -2.96
N TRP A 153 -16.99 -2.70 -3.55
CA TRP A 153 -17.18 -2.13 -4.90
C TRP A 153 -17.43 -3.20 -5.96
N TYR A 154 -16.73 -4.33 -5.86
CA TYR A 154 -17.00 -5.50 -6.71
C TYR A 154 -18.43 -6.01 -6.56
N GLN A 155 -18.96 -6.08 -5.32
CA GLN A 155 -20.33 -6.57 -5.04
C GLN A 155 -21.42 -5.58 -5.46
N THR A 156 -21.20 -4.29 -5.21
CA THR A 156 -22.21 -3.23 -5.44
C THR A 156 -22.09 -2.56 -6.79
N HIS A 157 -20.98 -2.79 -7.51
CA HIS A 157 -20.64 -2.09 -8.75
C HIS A 157 -20.54 -0.57 -8.62
N SER A 158 -20.38 -0.05 -7.39
CA SER A 158 -20.40 1.37 -7.06
C SER A 158 -19.45 1.72 -5.91
N PHE A 159 -19.20 3.00 -5.72
CA PHE A 159 -18.37 3.52 -4.62
C PHE A 159 -19.19 3.85 -3.37
N THR A 160 -20.20 3.05 -3.07
CA THR A 160 -21.03 3.23 -1.88
C THR A 160 -20.26 2.95 -0.58
N PHE A 161 -20.58 3.68 0.46
CA PHE A 161 -20.09 3.51 1.82
C PHE A 161 -21.24 3.50 2.86
N LEU A 162 -22.46 3.73 2.40
CA LEU A 162 -23.69 3.57 3.15
C LEU A 162 -24.55 2.47 2.52
N ASP A 163 -25.28 1.72 3.33
CA ASP A 163 -26.31 0.80 2.86
C ASP A 163 -27.60 1.56 2.47
N ALA A 164 -28.60 0.83 1.97
CA ALA A 164 -29.89 1.41 1.59
C ALA A 164 -30.66 2.05 2.78
N ALA A 165 -30.32 1.69 4.01
CA ALA A 165 -30.90 2.25 5.22
C ALA A 165 -30.07 3.44 5.79
N GLY A 166 -28.98 3.83 5.13
CA GLY A 166 -28.10 4.91 5.55
C GLY A 166 -27.07 4.53 6.63
N ASN A 167 -26.87 3.25 6.92
CA ASN A 167 -25.87 2.80 7.88
C ASN A 167 -24.50 2.65 7.21
N TRP A 168 -23.44 2.82 8.01
CA TRP A 168 -22.08 2.59 7.55
C TRP A 168 -21.85 1.12 7.21
N ILE A 169 -21.27 0.88 6.02
CA ILE A 169 -20.92 -0.46 5.57
C ILE A 169 -19.58 -0.91 6.21
N PHE A 170 -18.70 0.04 6.52
CA PHE A 170 -17.35 -0.23 7.04
C PHE A 170 -17.22 0.20 8.50
N GLU A 171 -16.53 -0.63 9.29
CA GLU A 171 -16.15 -0.29 10.66
C GLU A 171 -15.13 0.85 10.68
N HIS A 172 -14.07 0.72 9.88
CA HIS A 172 -12.97 1.66 9.88
C HIS A 172 -13.34 2.99 9.23
N GLU A 173 -13.12 4.09 9.95
CA GLU A 173 -13.47 5.44 9.50
C GLU A 173 -12.78 5.83 8.19
N GLN A 174 -11.51 5.47 8.03
CA GLN A 174 -10.77 5.73 6.79
C GLN A 174 -11.42 5.03 5.58
N ALA A 175 -11.99 3.83 5.74
CA ALA A 175 -12.71 3.16 4.67
C ALA A 175 -13.89 3.96 4.14
N ARG A 176 -14.45 4.84 4.95
CA ARG A 176 -15.64 5.65 4.62
C ARG A 176 -15.31 6.86 3.76
N VAL A 177 -14.25 7.60 4.12
CA VAL A 177 -14.00 8.96 3.61
C VAL A 177 -12.69 9.14 2.83
N TYR A 178 -11.84 8.14 2.81
CA TYR A 178 -10.54 8.23 2.15
C TYR A 178 -10.66 8.45 0.64
N PRO A 179 -9.72 9.16 0.01
CA PRO A 179 -9.56 9.15 -1.44
C PRO A 179 -8.85 7.86 -1.88
N TYR A 180 -9.32 7.23 -2.97
CA TYR A 180 -8.95 5.88 -3.35
C TYR A 180 -8.56 5.74 -4.83
N ASN A 181 -8.02 6.79 -5.48
CA ASN A 181 -7.69 6.73 -6.92
C ASN A 181 -6.90 5.48 -7.29
N TRP A 182 -5.87 5.13 -6.52
CA TRP A 182 -5.04 3.96 -6.86
C TRP A 182 -5.73 2.63 -6.62
N HIS A 183 -6.68 2.57 -5.67
CA HIS A 183 -7.45 1.36 -5.38
C HIS A 183 -8.43 1.01 -6.49
N VAL A 184 -8.82 2.00 -7.30
CA VAL A 184 -9.64 1.76 -8.49
C VAL A 184 -8.93 0.79 -9.44
N LEU A 185 -7.62 0.93 -9.64
CA LEU A 185 -6.82 -0.01 -10.44
C LEU A 185 -6.86 -1.43 -9.87
N SER A 186 -6.77 -1.55 -8.54
CA SER A 186 -6.87 -2.84 -7.86
C SER A 186 -8.27 -3.46 -7.99
N ALA A 187 -9.32 -2.63 -7.95
CA ALA A 187 -10.69 -3.09 -8.16
C ALA A 187 -10.91 -3.63 -9.59
N LEU A 188 -10.32 -2.98 -10.61
CA LEU A 188 -10.38 -3.47 -12.00
C LEU A 188 -9.71 -4.85 -12.15
N CYS A 189 -8.65 -5.13 -11.38
CA CYS A 189 -7.98 -6.43 -11.38
C CYS A 189 -8.84 -7.56 -10.79
N VAL A 190 -9.75 -7.26 -9.85
CA VAL A 190 -10.67 -8.25 -9.25
C VAL A 190 -11.72 -8.74 -10.24
N LEU A 191 -12.20 -7.86 -11.12
CA LEU A 191 -13.38 -8.12 -11.97
C LEU A 191 -13.27 -9.40 -12.84
N PRO A 192 -12.15 -9.68 -13.53
CA PRO A 192 -12.02 -10.88 -14.36
C PRO A 192 -11.99 -12.16 -13.54
N PHE A 193 -11.27 -12.16 -12.41
CA PHE A 193 -10.97 -13.35 -11.62
C PHE A 193 -12.00 -13.62 -10.53
N LYS A 194 -12.80 -12.62 -10.16
CA LYS A 194 -13.82 -12.66 -9.09
C LYS A 194 -13.22 -12.98 -7.71
N GLU A 195 -11.93 -12.76 -7.56
CA GLU A 195 -11.14 -12.97 -6.33
C GLU A 195 -9.98 -11.98 -6.25
N ASP A 196 -9.20 -12.01 -5.16
CA ASP A 196 -8.08 -11.10 -4.93
C ASP A 196 -6.80 -11.43 -5.74
N PHE A 197 -6.88 -12.32 -6.73
CA PHE A 197 -5.78 -12.63 -7.62
C PHE A 197 -5.35 -11.40 -8.42
N LEU A 198 -4.07 -11.10 -8.41
CA LEU A 198 -3.46 -9.91 -9.05
C LEU A 198 -3.98 -8.54 -8.57
N THR A 199 -4.73 -8.47 -7.47
CA THR A 199 -5.21 -7.19 -6.90
C THR A 199 -4.06 -6.24 -6.55
N ALA A 200 -2.89 -6.76 -6.19
CA ALA A 200 -1.68 -5.98 -5.93
C ALA A 200 -0.86 -5.63 -7.20
N PHE A 201 -1.25 -6.09 -8.39
CA PHE A 201 -0.53 -5.79 -9.64
C PHE A 201 -0.29 -4.29 -9.88
N PRO A 202 -1.23 -3.37 -9.61
CA PRO A 202 -0.99 -1.93 -9.74
C PRO A 202 0.16 -1.40 -8.86
N MET A 203 0.47 -2.06 -7.74
CA MET A 203 1.61 -1.69 -6.90
C MET A 203 2.95 -1.95 -7.60
N LEU A 204 3.04 -3.01 -8.42
CA LEU A 204 4.22 -3.25 -9.25
C LEU A 204 4.37 -2.16 -10.32
N ILE A 205 3.27 -1.67 -10.90
CA ILE A 205 3.30 -0.53 -11.85
C ILE A 205 3.83 0.74 -11.14
N ALA A 206 3.35 1.02 -9.92
CA ALA A 206 3.87 2.15 -9.12
C ALA A 206 5.37 2.00 -8.83
N TRP A 207 5.83 0.81 -8.48
CA TRP A 207 7.25 0.50 -8.26
C TRP A 207 8.11 0.76 -9.50
N VAL A 208 7.64 0.34 -10.68
CA VAL A 208 8.33 0.60 -11.96
C VAL A 208 8.35 2.11 -12.27
N LEU A 209 7.21 2.80 -12.11
CA LEU A 209 7.11 4.24 -12.33
C LEU A 209 8.08 5.02 -11.43
N GLU A 210 8.17 4.64 -10.15
CA GLU A 210 9.10 5.25 -9.19
C GLU A 210 10.54 5.14 -9.67
N GLY A 211 10.97 3.93 -10.06
CA GLY A 211 12.34 3.72 -10.56
C GLY A 211 12.65 4.54 -11.81
N ILE A 212 11.73 4.60 -12.77
CA ILE A 212 11.91 5.40 -13.99
C ILE A 212 11.98 6.89 -13.65
N ALA A 213 11.12 7.37 -12.78
CA ALA A 213 11.07 8.78 -12.39
C ALA A 213 12.33 9.21 -11.61
N VAL A 214 12.79 8.41 -10.66
CA VAL A 214 14.06 8.64 -9.93
C VAL A 214 15.24 8.68 -10.89
N TYR A 215 15.31 7.75 -11.84
CA TYR A 215 16.35 7.76 -12.89
C TYR A 215 16.33 9.05 -13.70
N LEU A 216 15.17 9.42 -14.25
CA LEU A 216 15.03 10.60 -15.11
C LEU A 216 15.31 11.90 -14.36
N LEU A 217 14.82 12.02 -13.12
CA LEU A 217 15.15 13.18 -12.26
C LEU A 217 16.63 13.24 -11.95
N SER A 218 17.29 12.11 -11.66
CA SER A 218 18.73 12.07 -11.42
C SER A 218 19.50 12.63 -12.62
N ILE A 219 19.15 12.22 -13.85
CA ILE A 219 19.76 12.78 -15.08
C ILE A 219 19.48 14.28 -15.20
N LYS A 220 18.26 14.70 -14.91
CA LYS A 220 17.87 16.13 -14.99
C LYS A 220 18.62 17.00 -14.00
N PHE A 221 18.98 16.44 -12.84
CA PHE A 221 19.81 17.11 -11.82
C PHE A 221 21.33 16.88 -12.01
N GLY A 222 21.75 16.40 -13.18
CA GLY A 222 23.17 16.35 -13.58
C GLY A 222 23.89 15.04 -13.27
N ALA A 223 23.20 14.02 -12.78
CA ALA A 223 23.82 12.70 -12.63
C ALA A 223 24.12 12.05 -13.99
N THR A 224 25.20 11.29 -14.07
CA THR A 224 25.44 10.45 -15.25
C THR A 224 24.47 9.26 -15.26
N ARG A 225 24.29 8.64 -16.43
CA ARG A 225 23.39 7.49 -16.64
C ARG A 225 23.60 6.37 -15.61
N PHE A 226 24.88 6.03 -15.35
CA PHE A 226 25.23 4.99 -14.37
C PHE A 226 24.76 5.31 -12.95
N TYR A 227 25.01 6.52 -12.44
CA TYR A 227 24.64 6.90 -11.08
C TYR A 227 23.11 7.09 -10.95
N GLY A 228 22.44 7.56 -12.02
CA GLY A 228 20.99 7.63 -12.06
C GLY A 228 20.34 6.23 -11.97
N MET A 229 20.85 5.25 -12.70
CA MET A 229 20.40 3.86 -12.60
C MET A 229 20.65 3.27 -11.22
N ALA A 230 21.82 3.55 -10.63
CA ALA A 230 22.15 3.10 -9.28
C ALA A 230 21.21 3.68 -8.22
N ALA A 231 20.89 4.98 -8.29
CA ALA A 231 19.94 5.62 -7.39
C ALA A 231 18.54 5.01 -7.50
N ALA A 232 18.04 4.82 -8.72
CA ALA A 232 16.77 4.15 -8.97
C ALA A 232 16.76 2.74 -8.37
N SER A 233 17.80 1.94 -8.64
CA SER A 233 17.92 0.59 -8.10
C SER A 233 17.96 0.57 -6.57
N LEU A 234 18.73 1.46 -5.94
CA LEU A 234 18.82 1.53 -4.49
C LEU A 234 17.47 1.90 -3.84
N VAL A 235 16.71 2.85 -4.41
CA VAL A 235 15.36 3.19 -3.91
C VAL A 235 14.44 1.97 -4.03
N LEU A 236 14.42 1.35 -5.18
CA LEU A 236 13.54 0.22 -5.48
C LEU A 236 13.85 -1.04 -4.64
N THR A 237 15.09 -1.16 -4.15
CA THR A 237 15.53 -2.32 -3.33
C THR A 237 15.53 -2.04 -1.83
N VAL A 238 15.06 -0.87 -1.38
CA VAL A 238 14.78 -0.64 0.04
C VAL A 238 13.74 -1.64 0.51
N PRO A 239 14.00 -2.43 1.58
CA PRO A 239 13.09 -3.50 2.01
C PRO A 239 11.67 -3.01 2.27
N MET A 240 11.53 -1.82 2.83
CA MET A 240 10.21 -1.23 3.09
C MET A 240 9.46 -0.90 1.78
N MET A 241 10.17 -0.49 0.73
CA MET A 241 9.60 -0.25 -0.61
C MET A 241 9.14 -1.56 -1.26
N LEU A 242 9.98 -2.61 -1.17
CA LEU A 242 9.64 -3.95 -1.67
C LEU A 242 8.41 -4.51 -0.97
N ASN A 243 8.30 -4.31 0.36
CA ASN A 243 7.15 -4.76 1.15
C ASN A 243 5.83 -4.12 0.73
N GLN A 244 5.87 -2.88 0.20
CA GLN A 244 4.64 -2.22 -0.25
C GLN A 244 4.03 -2.85 -1.50
N VAL A 245 4.82 -3.56 -2.32
CA VAL A 245 4.32 -4.14 -3.57
C VAL A 245 3.31 -5.25 -3.34
N ASN A 246 3.43 -6.03 -2.24
CA ASN A 246 2.43 -7.05 -1.88
C ASN A 246 1.39 -6.52 -0.86
N THR A 247 1.11 -5.23 -0.90
CA THR A 247 0.05 -4.58 -0.10
C THR A 247 -0.85 -3.77 -1.01
N ILE A 248 -1.93 -3.19 -0.44
CA ILE A 248 -2.80 -2.26 -1.18
C ILE A 248 -2.64 -0.84 -0.61
N HIS A 249 -1.48 -0.52 -0.05
CA HIS A 249 -1.23 0.79 0.55
C HIS A 249 -1.03 1.88 -0.49
N PRO A 250 -1.51 3.11 -0.25
CA PRO A 250 -1.36 4.22 -1.18
C PRO A 250 0.02 4.89 -1.16
N ASP A 251 0.94 4.51 -0.25
CA ASP A 251 2.18 5.26 0.01
C ASP A 251 3.21 5.12 -1.12
N LEU A 252 3.39 3.91 -1.68
CA LEU A 252 4.23 3.70 -2.85
C LEU A 252 3.67 4.40 -4.10
N PRO A 253 2.38 4.25 -4.44
CA PRO A 253 1.76 5.04 -5.52
C PRO A 253 1.91 6.55 -5.35
N LEU A 254 1.73 7.05 -4.12
CA LEU A 254 1.92 8.47 -3.83
C LEU A 254 3.35 8.92 -4.16
N ALA A 255 4.36 8.19 -3.71
CA ALA A 255 5.76 8.52 -4.02
C ALA A 255 6.02 8.49 -5.53
N ALA A 256 5.55 7.43 -6.20
CA ALA A 256 5.75 7.26 -7.64
C ALA A 256 5.12 8.41 -8.45
N ILE A 257 3.87 8.76 -8.18
CA ILE A 257 3.21 9.82 -8.92
C ILE A 257 3.74 11.20 -8.53
N PHE A 258 4.21 11.39 -7.28
CA PHE A 258 4.89 12.62 -6.87
C PHE A 258 6.20 12.84 -7.65
N THR A 259 7.05 11.82 -7.75
CA THR A 259 8.31 11.90 -8.51
C THR A 259 8.07 12.04 -10.00
N VAL A 260 7.06 11.36 -10.56
CA VAL A 260 6.58 11.54 -11.95
C VAL A 260 6.14 12.99 -12.20
N ALA A 261 5.26 13.51 -11.35
CA ALA A 261 4.76 14.89 -11.49
C ALA A 261 5.90 15.92 -11.38
N LEU A 262 6.81 15.76 -10.42
CA LEU A 262 7.99 16.63 -10.30
C LEU A 262 8.83 16.60 -11.59
N TYR A 263 9.09 15.42 -12.15
CA TYR A 263 9.82 15.28 -13.40
C TYR A 263 9.10 15.99 -14.56
N LEU A 264 7.80 15.75 -14.72
CA LEU A 264 6.98 16.36 -15.79
C LEU A 264 6.90 17.88 -15.67
N GLY A 265 6.74 18.40 -14.44
CA GLY A 265 6.74 19.86 -14.19
C GLY A 265 8.07 20.53 -14.55
N LEU A 266 9.19 19.92 -14.15
CA LEU A 266 10.53 20.39 -14.52
C LEU A 266 10.83 20.21 -16.01
N SER A 267 10.29 19.16 -16.63
CA SER A 267 10.42 18.94 -18.07
C SER A 267 9.64 20.01 -18.85
N TYR A 268 8.38 20.27 -18.47
CA TYR A 268 7.60 21.39 -19.03
C TYR A 268 8.31 22.72 -18.86
N HIS A 269 8.88 23.00 -17.68
CA HIS A 269 9.62 24.26 -17.47
C HIS A 269 10.77 24.42 -18.48
N SER A 270 11.39 23.34 -18.93
CA SER A 270 12.48 23.36 -19.92
C SER A 270 11.98 23.34 -21.37
N SER A 271 11.02 22.47 -21.71
CA SER A 271 10.58 22.17 -23.08
C SER A 271 9.44 23.06 -23.58
N ARG A 272 8.57 23.55 -22.67
CA ARG A 272 7.31 24.25 -23.00
C ARG A 272 6.26 23.36 -23.67
N SER A 273 6.40 22.07 -23.58
CA SER A 273 5.45 21.11 -24.12
C SER A 273 4.12 21.19 -23.39
N GLN A 274 3.03 21.45 -24.09
CA GLN A 274 1.68 21.46 -23.48
C GLN A 274 1.24 20.05 -23.06
N SER A 275 1.74 19.02 -23.70
CA SER A 275 1.48 17.63 -23.29
C SER A 275 2.17 17.28 -21.96
N GLU A 276 3.38 17.77 -21.71
CA GLU A 276 4.04 17.61 -20.41
C GLU A 276 3.29 18.35 -19.29
N LEU A 277 2.83 19.59 -19.56
CA LEU A 277 2.01 20.34 -18.61
C LEU A 277 0.68 19.64 -18.32
N SER A 278 0.03 19.10 -19.35
CA SER A 278 -1.20 18.32 -19.21
C SER A 278 -1.01 17.11 -18.31
N LEU A 279 0.02 16.32 -18.56
CA LEU A 279 0.35 15.13 -17.75
C LEU A 279 0.77 15.51 -16.32
N PHE A 280 1.50 16.62 -16.15
CA PHE A 280 1.82 17.17 -14.83
C PHE A 280 0.54 17.48 -14.06
N LEU A 281 -0.38 18.25 -14.62
CA LEU A 281 -1.65 18.62 -13.99
C LEU A 281 -2.50 17.39 -13.65
N ALA A 282 -2.64 16.45 -14.59
CA ALA A 282 -3.36 15.20 -14.34
C ALA A 282 -2.72 14.37 -13.22
N SER A 283 -1.37 14.30 -13.17
CA SER A 283 -0.63 13.64 -12.09
C SER A 283 -0.84 14.32 -10.74
N VAL A 284 -0.89 15.65 -10.69
CA VAL A 284 -1.19 16.41 -9.47
C VAL A 284 -2.62 16.10 -8.98
N GLY A 285 -3.61 16.06 -9.86
CA GLY A 285 -4.96 15.64 -9.51
C GLY A 285 -4.99 14.19 -9.00
N MET A 286 -4.25 13.29 -9.64
CA MET A 286 -4.12 11.90 -9.20
C MET A 286 -3.54 11.80 -7.78
N ILE A 287 -2.48 12.56 -7.45
CA ILE A 287 -1.89 12.65 -6.10
C ILE A 287 -2.95 13.06 -5.08
N ALA A 288 -3.69 14.13 -5.36
CA ALA A 288 -4.73 14.64 -4.46
C ALA A 288 -5.82 13.59 -4.18
N GLY A 289 -6.12 12.72 -5.14
CA GLY A 289 -7.10 11.64 -4.99
C GLY A 289 -6.52 10.31 -4.50
N ILE A 290 -5.23 10.22 -4.13
CA ILE A 290 -4.63 8.98 -3.58
C ILE A 290 -4.76 8.92 -2.05
N LYS A 291 -4.51 10.04 -1.37
CA LYS A 291 -4.48 10.12 0.10
C LYS A 291 -4.73 11.56 0.56
N ILE A 292 -5.42 11.75 1.68
CA ILE A 292 -5.71 13.10 2.20
C ILE A 292 -4.43 13.91 2.43
N THR A 293 -3.42 13.28 3.05
CA THR A 293 -2.12 13.93 3.30
C THR A 293 -1.39 14.31 2.00
N ALA A 294 -1.76 13.73 0.88
CA ALA A 294 -1.17 14.01 -0.42
C ALA A 294 -1.57 15.37 -1.01
N LEU A 295 -2.64 15.99 -0.48
CA LEU A 295 -3.01 17.38 -0.86
C LEU A 295 -1.87 18.38 -0.68
N VAL A 296 -1.06 18.19 0.38
CA VAL A 296 0.09 19.06 0.65
C VAL A 296 1.18 18.87 -0.40
N TYR A 297 1.42 17.63 -0.82
CA TYR A 297 2.37 17.34 -1.91
C TYR A 297 1.87 17.90 -3.25
N ALA A 298 0.58 17.75 -3.57
CA ALA A 298 -0.03 18.32 -4.77
C ALA A 298 0.09 19.85 -4.80
N ALA A 299 -0.24 20.52 -3.68
CA ALA A 299 -0.10 21.96 -3.54
C ALA A 299 1.36 22.43 -3.67
N SER A 300 2.31 21.68 -3.09
CA SER A 300 3.75 21.99 -3.18
C SER A 300 4.26 21.90 -4.61
N LEU A 301 3.82 20.92 -5.39
CA LEU A 301 4.19 20.80 -6.81
C LEU A 301 3.62 21.94 -7.65
N LEU A 302 2.34 22.30 -7.46
CA LEU A 302 1.72 23.43 -8.16
C LEU A 302 2.40 24.76 -7.79
N GLY A 303 2.61 25.00 -6.49
CA GLY A 303 3.29 26.19 -5.99
C GLY A 303 4.73 26.28 -6.49
N GLY A 304 5.47 25.16 -6.48
CA GLY A 304 6.82 25.09 -6.99
C GLY A 304 6.92 25.44 -8.48
N LEU A 305 6.04 24.85 -9.31
CA LEU A 305 6.00 25.18 -10.73
C LEU A 305 5.60 26.66 -10.96
N ALA A 306 4.60 27.16 -10.23
CA ALA A 306 4.17 28.55 -10.31
C ALA A 306 5.33 29.51 -9.97
N ILE A 307 6.10 29.24 -8.90
CA ILE A 307 7.28 30.05 -8.53
C ILE A 307 8.32 30.06 -9.65
N LEU A 308 8.60 28.91 -10.26
CA LEU A 308 9.54 28.81 -11.37
C LEU A 308 9.09 29.63 -12.58
N GLU A 309 7.80 29.62 -12.90
CA GLU A 309 7.22 30.38 -14.01
C GLU A 309 7.20 31.88 -13.71
N ILE A 310 6.82 32.30 -12.51
CA ILE A 310 6.87 33.69 -12.07
C ILE A 310 8.31 34.24 -12.12
N LYS A 311 9.28 33.50 -11.56
CA LYS A 311 10.69 33.88 -11.63
C LYS A 311 11.15 34.10 -13.08
N ARG A 312 10.76 33.15 -13.97
CA ARG A 312 11.10 33.29 -15.41
C ARG A 312 10.45 34.53 -16.05
N PHE A 313 9.19 34.80 -15.68
CA PHE A 313 8.47 35.99 -16.14
C PHE A 313 9.20 37.29 -15.72
N ILE A 314 9.64 37.37 -14.47
CA ILE A 314 10.34 38.54 -13.93
C ILE A 314 11.72 38.73 -14.60
N VAL A 315 12.46 37.64 -14.81
CA VAL A 315 13.82 37.70 -15.40
C VAL A 315 13.77 38.04 -16.89
N ASN A 316 12.80 37.57 -17.64
CA ASN A 316 12.65 37.81 -19.07
C ASN A 316 11.84 39.11 -19.31
N LYS A 317 12.49 40.28 -19.19
CA LYS A 317 11.89 41.61 -19.41
C LYS A 317 11.21 41.80 -20.78
N ASN A 318 11.47 40.91 -21.76
CA ASN A 318 10.91 40.98 -23.14
C ASN A 318 9.61 40.16 -23.28
N PHE A 319 8.98 39.77 -22.18
CA PHE A 319 7.68 39.05 -22.25
C PHE A 319 6.57 40.09 -22.49
N THR A 320 6.19 40.29 -23.75
CA THR A 320 4.97 41.00 -24.07
C THR A 320 3.77 40.10 -23.81
N PRO A 321 2.71 40.55 -23.08
CA PRO A 321 1.51 39.76 -22.79
C PRO A 321 0.80 39.24 -24.05
N THR A 322 1.11 39.86 -25.20
CA THR A 322 0.60 39.47 -26.54
C THR A 322 1.01 38.07 -26.97
N ASN A 323 2.04 37.47 -26.39
CA ASN A 323 2.48 36.12 -26.72
C ASN A 323 1.68 35.02 -26.01
N PHE A 324 0.88 35.32 -24.98
CA PHE A 324 -0.09 34.39 -24.38
C PHE A 324 -1.42 34.49 -25.14
N ARG A 325 -1.40 34.13 -26.42
CA ARG A 325 -2.64 34.02 -27.19
C ARG A 325 -3.40 32.80 -26.75
N ILE A 326 -4.55 32.97 -26.08
CA ILE A 326 -5.53 31.93 -25.75
C ILE A 326 -5.86 31.03 -26.99
N ARG A 327 -5.70 31.58 -28.20
CA ARG A 327 -5.88 30.87 -29.49
C ARG A 327 -4.99 29.63 -29.69
N HIS A 328 -3.96 29.39 -28.86
CA HIS A 328 -3.02 28.29 -29.02
C HIS A 328 -3.09 27.27 -27.90
N ILE A 329 -4.12 27.30 -27.03
CA ILE A 329 -4.32 26.23 -26.04
C ILE A 329 -4.74 24.98 -26.78
N LYS A 330 -3.85 23.97 -26.75
CA LYS A 330 -4.15 22.68 -27.38
C LYS A 330 -5.22 21.92 -26.55
N PRO A 331 -6.09 21.14 -27.20
CA PRO A 331 -7.09 20.31 -26.50
C PRO A 331 -6.49 19.41 -25.40
N VAL A 332 -5.24 18.95 -25.60
CA VAL A 332 -4.53 18.13 -24.61
C VAL A 332 -4.34 18.85 -23.26
N LEU A 333 -4.11 20.17 -23.26
CA LEU A 333 -3.98 20.94 -22.02
C LEU A 333 -5.33 21.08 -21.31
N VAL A 334 -6.41 21.30 -22.08
CA VAL A 334 -7.78 21.32 -21.52
C VAL A 334 -8.09 19.98 -20.86
N CYS A 335 -7.79 18.86 -21.53
CA CYS A 335 -7.94 17.51 -20.95
C CYS A 335 -7.13 17.36 -19.66
N GLY A 336 -5.88 17.86 -19.62
CA GLY A 336 -5.06 17.81 -18.40
C GLY A 336 -5.67 18.55 -17.22
N ILE A 337 -6.23 19.74 -17.46
CA ILE A 337 -6.93 20.53 -16.44
C ILE A 337 -8.19 19.78 -15.96
N LEU A 338 -9.00 19.27 -16.88
CA LEU A 338 -10.20 18.52 -16.54
C LEU A 338 -9.86 17.25 -15.76
N CYS A 339 -8.81 16.51 -16.15
CA CYS A 339 -8.32 15.37 -15.41
C CYS A 339 -7.84 15.75 -14.00
N CYS A 340 -7.13 16.89 -13.86
CA CYS A 340 -6.67 17.37 -12.56
C CYS A 340 -7.86 17.63 -11.63
N LEU A 341 -8.88 18.33 -12.10
CA LEU A 341 -10.08 18.64 -11.33
C LEU A 341 -10.88 17.37 -11.00
N PHE A 342 -11.07 16.49 -11.99
CA PHE A 342 -11.83 15.26 -11.81
C PHE A 342 -11.13 14.30 -10.84
N LEU A 343 -9.88 13.93 -11.10
CA LEU A 343 -9.14 12.99 -10.27
C LEU A 343 -8.86 13.54 -8.86
N GLY A 344 -8.56 14.84 -8.75
CA GLY A 344 -8.26 15.49 -7.48
C GLY A 344 -9.50 15.81 -6.66
N GLY A 345 -10.62 16.08 -7.29
CA GLY A 345 -11.86 16.53 -6.64
C GLY A 345 -12.87 15.42 -6.36
N PHE A 346 -12.83 14.32 -7.09
CA PHE A 346 -13.86 13.29 -7.09
C PHE A 346 -14.26 12.80 -5.68
N TRP A 347 -13.31 12.33 -4.90
CA TRP A 347 -13.59 11.75 -3.57
C TRP A 347 -14.10 12.79 -2.59
N TYR A 348 -13.58 13.99 -2.66
CA TYR A 348 -14.00 15.12 -1.80
C TYR A 348 -15.40 15.60 -2.17
N ALA A 349 -15.74 15.65 -3.48
CA ALA A 349 -17.09 15.97 -3.96
C ALA A 349 -18.08 14.88 -3.54
N ARG A 350 -17.73 13.60 -3.69
CA ARG A 350 -18.55 12.48 -3.21
C ARG A 350 -18.85 12.61 -1.72
N ASN A 351 -17.83 12.84 -0.90
CA ASN A 351 -17.99 12.98 0.54
C ASN A 351 -18.88 14.20 0.87
N LEU A 352 -18.63 15.34 0.21
CA LEU A 352 -19.44 16.55 0.42
C LEU A 352 -20.92 16.32 0.09
N LEU A 353 -21.20 15.62 -1.01
CA LEU A 353 -22.59 15.35 -1.45
C LEU A 353 -23.33 14.36 -0.55
N HIS A 354 -22.65 13.40 0.04
CA HIS A 354 -23.30 12.33 0.81
C HIS A 354 -23.28 12.53 2.32
N ILE A 355 -22.23 13.21 2.87
CA ILE A 355 -22.03 13.38 4.31
C ILE A 355 -21.78 14.84 4.73
N ASN A 356 -21.88 15.79 3.79
CA ASN A 356 -21.63 17.23 4.01
C ASN A 356 -20.24 17.61 4.48
N TYR A 357 -19.26 16.71 4.44
CA TYR A 357 -17.87 16.95 4.82
C TYR A 357 -16.91 16.41 3.76
N PRO A 358 -16.06 17.26 3.14
CA PRO A 358 -15.20 16.79 2.06
C PRO A 358 -14.08 15.86 2.53
N VAL A 359 -13.60 16.01 3.76
CA VAL A 359 -12.45 15.26 4.30
C VAL A 359 -12.88 14.21 5.33
N GLY A 360 -14.07 14.36 5.91
CA GLY A 360 -14.61 13.53 6.99
C GLY A 360 -13.89 13.75 8.33
N ASP A 361 -14.58 14.30 9.35
CA ASP A 361 -14.11 14.18 10.72
C ASP A 361 -14.75 12.94 11.35
N SER A 362 -13.92 12.01 11.77
CA SER A 362 -14.32 10.77 12.41
C SER A 362 -15.22 10.97 13.63
N ARG A 363 -15.11 12.10 14.29
CA ARG A 363 -15.80 12.39 15.54
C ARG A 363 -17.23 12.89 15.34
N GLU A 364 -17.56 13.45 14.18
CA GLU A 364 -18.89 14.00 13.88
C GLU A 364 -19.78 13.05 13.06
N ILE A 365 -19.20 11.97 12.53
CA ILE A 365 -19.93 10.93 11.78
C ILE A 365 -20.60 9.91 12.73
N ASN A 366 -20.79 10.27 13.98
CA ASN A 366 -21.80 9.64 14.81
C ASN A 366 -23.18 10.10 14.30
N ILE A 367 -23.67 9.46 13.21
CA ILE A 367 -25.10 9.50 12.93
C ILE A 367 -25.76 9.07 14.25
N PRO A 368 -26.52 9.93 14.91
CA PRO A 368 -27.22 9.52 16.10
C PRO A 368 -28.09 8.34 15.66
N LEU A 369 -27.71 7.13 16.08
CA LEU A 369 -28.70 6.06 16.15
C LEU A 369 -29.89 6.73 16.83
N GLN A 370 -31.03 6.82 16.15
CA GLN A 370 -32.22 7.50 16.67
C GLN A 370 -32.30 7.17 18.15
N PRO A 371 -32.45 8.14 19.04
CA PRO A 371 -32.51 7.87 20.46
C PRO A 371 -33.61 6.85 20.69
N VAL A 372 -33.26 5.60 20.78
CA VAL A 372 -34.15 4.58 21.29
C VAL A 372 -34.42 5.05 22.69
N ALA A 373 -35.69 5.36 22.97
CA ALA A 373 -36.11 5.74 24.29
C ALA A 373 -35.43 4.83 25.31
N PRO A 374 -34.86 5.37 26.41
CA PRO A 374 -34.14 4.56 27.37
C PRO A 374 -35.02 3.35 27.73
N PRO A 375 -34.50 2.12 27.61
CA PRO A 375 -35.29 0.97 28.02
C PRO A 375 -35.75 1.22 29.47
N SER A 376 -37.05 1.06 29.68
CA SER A 376 -37.58 1.06 31.02
C SER A 376 -36.70 0.19 31.91
N PRO A 377 -36.33 0.63 33.11
CA PRO A 377 -35.40 -0.11 33.95
C PRO A 377 -35.87 -1.57 34.05
N VAL A 378 -35.05 -2.48 33.59
CA VAL A 378 -35.32 -3.93 33.70
C VAL A 378 -35.55 -4.19 35.18
N PRO A 379 -36.69 -4.72 35.59
CA PRO A 379 -36.93 -5.06 36.99
C PRO A 379 -35.76 -5.94 37.43
N GLY A 380 -35.02 -5.50 38.43
CA GLY A 380 -33.92 -6.29 39.00
C GLY A 380 -34.44 -7.71 39.34
N PRO A 381 -33.59 -8.73 39.29
CA PRO A 381 -33.98 -10.08 39.65
C PRO A 381 -34.65 -10.07 41.03
N LYS A 382 -35.88 -10.55 41.07
CA LYS A 382 -36.59 -10.69 42.36
C LYS A 382 -35.68 -11.43 43.34
N PRO A 383 -35.55 -10.93 44.58
CA PRO A 383 -34.77 -11.65 45.58
C PRO A 383 -35.32 -13.09 45.69
N PRO A 384 -34.45 -14.10 45.85
CA PRO A 384 -34.90 -15.47 45.92
C PRO A 384 -35.87 -15.64 47.06
N VAL A 385 -37.03 -16.26 46.75
CA VAL A 385 -38.06 -16.58 47.73
C VAL A 385 -37.42 -17.48 48.77
N PRO A 386 -37.54 -17.17 50.09
CA PRO A 386 -37.00 -18.04 51.12
C PRO A 386 -37.58 -19.45 51.02
N GLY A 387 -36.71 -20.41 50.79
CA GLY A 387 -37.10 -21.80 50.70
C GLY A 387 -37.68 -22.29 52.04
N PRO A 388 -38.56 -23.29 52.07
CA PRO A 388 -39.15 -23.88 53.25
C PRO A 388 -38.07 -24.39 54.19
N LYS A 389 -38.20 -24.05 55.51
CA LYS A 389 -37.28 -24.53 56.55
C LYS A 389 -37.21 -26.04 56.54
N PRO A 390 -36.02 -26.66 56.63
CA PRO A 390 -35.90 -28.08 56.79
C PRO A 390 -36.39 -28.54 58.15
N PRO A 391 -36.98 -29.74 58.28
CA PRO A 391 -37.48 -30.25 59.55
C PRO A 391 -36.34 -30.49 60.54
N VAL A 392 -36.62 -30.16 61.78
CA VAL A 392 -35.73 -30.36 62.93
C VAL A 392 -35.48 -31.83 63.19
N ALA A 393 -34.23 -32.29 63.00
CA ALA A 393 -33.81 -33.67 63.35
C ALA A 393 -33.38 -33.73 64.81
N SER A 394 -33.87 -34.76 65.53
CA SER A 394 -33.60 -35.08 66.93
C SER A 394 -32.14 -35.34 67.25
N PRO A 395 -31.69 -35.12 68.52
CA PRO A 395 -30.28 -35.22 68.92
C PRO A 395 -29.78 -36.65 69.04
N LYS A 396 -28.57 -36.92 68.50
CA LYS A 396 -27.79 -38.15 68.78
C LYS A 396 -26.75 -37.89 69.86
N PRO A 397 -26.40 -38.91 70.71
CA PRO A 397 -25.56 -38.75 71.84
C PRO A 397 -24.08 -38.58 71.54
N PRO A 398 -23.26 -38.13 72.52
CA PRO A 398 -21.91 -37.65 72.32
C PRO A 398 -20.87 -38.76 72.11
N VAL A 399 -20.00 -38.62 71.13
CA VAL A 399 -18.78 -39.42 71.04
C VAL A 399 -17.58 -38.49 71.35
N ALA A 400 -16.68 -39.08 72.13
CA ALA A 400 -15.54 -38.42 72.76
C ALA A 400 -14.53 -37.80 71.76
N SER A 401 -14.00 -36.65 72.18
CA SER A 401 -13.05 -35.80 71.39
C SER A 401 -11.62 -36.35 71.49
N PRO A 402 -10.85 -36.32 70.45
CA PRO A 402 -9.38 -36.31 70.50
C PRO A 402 -8.83 -34.89 70.64
N LYS A 403 -7.73 -34.74 71.41
CA LYS A 403 -7.00 -33.49 71.72
C LYS A 403 -6.63 -32.68 70.48
N PRO A 404 -6.68 -31.32 70.56
CA PRO A 404 -6.23 -30.41 69.49
C PRO A 404 -4.71 -30.37 69.39
N PRO A 405 -4.15 -30.20 68.19
CA PRO A 405 -2.74 -29.89 67.98
C PRO A 405 -2.45 -28.42 68.26
N VAL A 406 -1.21 -28.17 68.73
CA VAL A 406 -0.63 -26.89 69.17
C VAL A 406 -0.71 -25.86 68.00
N PRO A 407 -1.07 -24.60 68.28
CA PRO A 407 -1.10 -23.56 67.24
C PRO A 407 0.32 -23.14 66.85
N GLY A 408 0.57 -23.14 65.52
CA GLY A 408 1.76 -22.49 64.94
C GLY A 408 1.68 -20.96 64.97
N PRO A 409 2.82 -20.27 64.83
CA PRO A 409 2.89 -18.82 65.00
C PRO A 409 2.03 -18.12 63.91
N LYS A 410 1.25 -17.14 64.37
CA LYS A 410 0.44 -16.27 63.54
C LYS A 410 1.32 -15.48 62.57
N PRO A 411 0.94 -15.36 61.29
CA PRO A 411 1.57 -14.42 60.35
C PRO A 411 1.30 -12.98 60.82
N PRO A 412 2.25 -12.03 60.51
CA PRO A 412 2.11 -10.65 60.96
C PRO A 412 0.86 -10.01 60.35
N VAL A 413 0.13 -9.30 61.18
CA VAL A 413 -1.07 -8.55 60.83
C VAL A 413 -0.66 -7.46 59.83
N ALA A 414 -1.18 -7.53 58.62
CA ALA A 414 -1.00 -6.48 57.61
C ALA A 414 -1.62 -5.17 58.14
N SER A 415 -0.84 -4.10 58.12
CA SER A 415 -1.30 -2.76 58.46
C SER A 415 -2.54 -2.38 57.64
N PRO A 416 -3.51 -1.68 58.22
CA PRO A 416 -4.71 -1.25 57.53
C PRO A 416 -4.32 -0.35 56.35
N LYS A 417 -4.76 -0.70 55.15
CA LYS A 417 -4.65 0.17 53.96
C LYS A 417 -5.31 1.52 54.28
N PRO A 418 -4.66 2.64 53.91
CA PRO A 418 -5.29 3.94 54.05
C PRO A 418 -6.60 3.95 53.23
N PRO A 419 -7.62 4.68 53.65
CA PRO A 419 -8.91 4.76 52.98
C PRO A 419 -8.67 5.22 51.53
N VAL A 420 -9.21 4.49 50.58
CA VAL A 420 -9.23 4.84 49.17
C VAL A 420 -9.98 6.15 49.08
N GLN A 421 -9.25 7.25 48.87
CA GLN A 421 -9.85 8.53 48.52
C GLN A 421 -10.65 8.32 47.22
N GLN A 422 -11.97 8.49 47.30
CA GLN A 422 -12.80 8.59 46.12
C GLN A 422 -12.20 9.66 45.22
N PRO A 423 -11.97 9.39 43.92
CA PRO A 423 -11.47 10.42 43.03
C PRO A 423 -12.45 11.58 43.04
N THR A 424 -11.99 12.72 43.47
CA THR A 424 -12.71 14.00 43.33
C THR A 424 -13.08 14.10 41.85
N PRO A 425 -14.32 14.49 41.49
CA PRO A 425 -14.70 14.66 40.10
C PRO A 425 -13.76 15.72 39.48
N THR A 426 -12.76 15.27 38.73
CA THR A 426 -11.88 16.16 38.01
C THR A 426 -12.74 16.85 36.97
N ILE A 427 -12.88 18.14 37.10
CA ILE A 427 -13.42 19.02 36.07
C ILE A 427 -12.64 18.65 34.78
N PRO A 428 -13.31 18.25 33.69
CA PRO A 428 -12.59 17.88 32.47
C PRO A 428 -11.72 19.06 32.05
N ALA A 429 -10.41 18.82 31.96
CA ALA A 429 -9.49 19.82 31.46
C ALA A 429 -10.02 20.35 30.14
N PRO A 430 -9.96 21.67 29.86
CA PRO A 430 -10.46 22.24 28.64
C PRO A 430 -9.90 21.46 27.45
N SER A 431 -10.77 20.95 26.60
CA SER A 431 -10.37 20.10 25.46
C SER A 431 -9.33 20.84 24.63
N ALA A 432 -8.14 20.27 24.54
CA ALA A 432 -7.06 20.85 23.73
C ALA A 432 -7.60 21.18 22.34
N SER A 433 -7.22 22.35 21.81
CA SER A 433 -7.68 22.79 20.49
C SER A 433 -7.40 21.69 19.43
N PRO A 434 -8.25 21.51 18.41
CA PRO A 434 -8.03 20.52 17.37
C PRO A 434 -6.63 20.61 16.73
N LEU A 435 -6.11 21.82 16.55
CA LEU A 435 -4.77 22.05 16.03
C LEU A 435 -3.67 21.54 16.95
N LEU A 436 -3.83 21.65 18.26
CA LEU A 436 -2.86 21.13 19.23
C LEU A 436 -2.83 19.58 19.19
N LYS A 437 -3.98 18.93 19.08
CA LYS A 437 -4.06 17.47 18.93
C LYS A 437 -3.40 16.99 17.63
N ILE A 438 -3.62 17.71 16.53
CA ILE A 438 -2.94 17.44 15.25
C ILE A 438 -1.44 17.59 15.41
N TRP A 439 -0.96 18.69 16.01
CA TRP A 439 0.47 18.90 16.25
C TRP A 439 1.08 17.78 17.12
N GLN A 440 0.41 17.41 18.20
CA GLN A 440 0.86 16.34 19.09
C GLN A 440 0.98 14.97 18.39
N SER A 441 0.27 14.76 17.29
CA SER A 441 0.37 13.54 16.50
C SER A 441 1.50 13.55 15.46
N THR A 442 2.29 14.62 15.35
CA THR A 442 3.40 14.73 14.41
C THR A 442 4.70 14.18 15.00
N LEU A 443 5.62 13.75 14.10
CA LEU A 443 6.96 13.36 14.52
C LEU A 443 7.72 14.52 15.19
N ALA A 444 7.54 15.75 14.69
CA ALA A 444 8.16 16.96 15.25
C ALA A 444 7.81 17.18 16.72
N ALA A 445 6.57 16.86 17.13
CA ALA A 445 6.14 17.01 18.51
C ALA A 445 6.57 15.84 19.42
N GLN A 446 6.70 14.66 18.86
CA GLN A 446 6.95 13.43 19.63
C GLN A 446 8.44 13.07 19.74
N PHE A 447 9.25 13.42 18.73
CA PHE A 447 10.68 13.10 18.75
C PHE A 447 11.46 14.09 19.61
N ASN A 448 12.06 13.62 20.68
CA ASN A 448 12.94 14.41 21.54
C ASN A 448 14.41 14.17 21.19
N PRO A 449 15.10 15.12 20.52
CA PRO A 449 16.50 14.96 20.12
C PRO A 449 17.47 14.75 21.30
N SER A 450 17.11 15.20 22.52
CA SER A 450 17.93 15.02 23.72
C SER A 450 17.77 13.62 24.33
N ASN A 451 16.80 12.83 23.90
CA ASN A 451 16.57 11.48 24.40
C ASN A 451 17.32 10.45 23.53
N ILE A 452 18.37 9.87 24.10
CA ILE A 452 19.19 8.86 23.40
C ILE A 452 18.38 7.64 22.97
N SER A 453 17.35 7.26 23.72
CA SER A 453 16.47 6.13 23.37
C SER A 453 15.72 6.39 22.06
N HIS A 454 15.35 7.63 21.77
CA HIS A 454 14.71 8.00 20.52
C HIS A 454 15.63 7.78 19.31
N TRP A 455 16.92 8.13 19.44
CA TRP A 455 17.92 7.87 18.40
C TRP A 455 18.24 6.38 18.24
N GLN A 456 18.31 5.64 19.34
CA GLN A 456 18.48 4.17 19.30
C GLN A 456 17.34 3.50 18.56
N MET A 457 16.09 3.87 18.87
CA MET A 457 14.90 3.33 18.19
C MET A 457 14.86 3.74 16.73
N PHE A 458 15.17 5.00 16.40
CA PHE A 458 15.24 5.46 15.01
C PHE A 458 16.32 4.67 14.25
N GLY A 459 17.52 4.58 14.78
CA GLY A 459 18.62 3.81 14.19
C GLY A 459 18.26 2.35 13.97
N LEU A 460 17.60 1.74 14.95
CA LEU A 460 17.13 0.35 14.84
C LEU A 460 16.11 0.19 13.70
N GLN A 461 15.13 1.10 13.58
CA GLN A 461 14.14 1.04 12.51
C GLN A 461 14.78 1.28 11.13
N VAL A 462 15.76 2.18 11.03
CA VAL A 462 16.55 2.36 9.80
C VAL A 462 17.27 1.06 9.42
N LEU A 463 17.92 0.40 10.39
CA LEU A 463 18.63 -0.86 10.15
C LEU A 463 17.72 -2.01 9.75
N ILE A 464 16.52 -2.11 10.32
CA ILE A 464 15.58 -3.20 10.04
C ILE A 464 14.81 -2.96 8.74
N ARG A 465 14.35 -1.73 8.49
CA ARG A 465 13.37 -1.44 7.43
C ARG A 465 13.95 -0.78 6.19
N LEU A 466 15.00 0.02 6.34
CA LEU A 466 15.62 0.76 5.24
C LEU A 466 16.96 0.15 4.82
N GLN A 467 17.70 -0.41 5.75
CA GLN A 467 18.93 -1.19 5.57
C GLN A 467 20.04 -0.50 4.74
N LEU A 468 20.89 -1.33 4.10
CA LEU A 468 22.05 -0.89 3.31
C LEU A 468 21.69 0.10 2.18
N PRO A 469 20.58 -0.05 1.42
CA PRO A 469 20.26 0.91 0.37
C PRO A 469 20.13 2.34 0.90
N PHE A 470 19.42 2.51 1.99
CA PHE A 470 19.23 3.83 2.61
C PHE A 470 20.56 4.39 3.17
N LEU A 471 21.34 3.56 3.85
CA LEU A 471 22.64 4.00 4.38
C LEU A 471 23.57 4.47 3.25
N ALA A 472 23.60 3.75 2.14
CA ALA A 472 24.39 4.14 0.98
C ALA A 472 23.91 5.47 0.37
N ILE A 473 22.60 5.64 0.23
CA ILE A 473 21.98 6.89 -0.25
C ILE A 473 22.31 8.04 0.71
N ALA A 474 22.09 7.86 2.00
CA ALA A 474 22.29 8.90 3.01
C ALA A 474 23.76 9.33 3.10
N LEU A 475 24.69 8.37 3.15
CA LEU A 475 26.14 8.65 3.17
C LEU A 475 26.59 9.39 1.91
N GLN A 476 26.11 8.97 0.73
CA GLN A 476 26.49 9.64 -0.51
C GLN A 476 25.87 11.03 -0.61
N ALA A 477 24.61 11.23 -0.20
CA ALA A 477 23.98 12.54 -0.19
C ALA A 477 24.67 13.49 0.83
N SER A 478 25.05 12.99 2.02
CA SER A 478 25.74 13.77 3.06
C SER A 478 27.15 14.19 2.67
N SER A 479 27.74 13.60 1.62
CA SER A 479 29.01 14.02 1.07
C SER A 479 28.95 15.27 0.17
N ALA A 480 27.76 15.83 -0.07
CA ALA A 480 27.60 17.05 -0.86
C ALA A 480 28.38 18.27 -0.34
N PRO A 481 28.46 18.56 0.99
CA PRO A 481 29.31 19.62 1.52
C PRO A 481 30.78 19.43 1.19
N LEU A 482 31.30 18.19 1.23
CA LEU A 482 32.68 17.89 0.84
C LEU A 482 32.97 18.24 -0.62
N ALA A 483 32.03 17.99 -1.50
CA ALA A 483 32.16 18.33 -2.91
C ALA A 483 32.16 19.86 -3.12
N LEU A 484 31.42 20.61 -2.30
CA LEU A 484 31.48 22.08 -2.29
C LEU A 484 32.84 22.62 -1.81
N ILE A 485 33.37 22.07 -0.71
CA ILE A 485 34.70 22.46 -0.17
C ILE A 485 35.80 22.18 -1.19
N GLN A 486 35.70 21.12 -1.98
CA GLN A 486 36.63 20.79 -3.06
C GLN A 486 36.54 21.72 -4.28
N GLY A 487 35.78 22.81 -4.21
CA GLY A 487 35.64 23.79 -5.29
C GLY A 487 34.87 23.27 -6.52
N LYS A 488 34.13 22.16 -6.39
CA LYS A 488 33.32 21.62 -7.46
C LYS A 488 32.01 22.41 -7.58
N THR A 489 32.14 23.64 -8.08
CA THR A 489 31.08 24.66 -8.14
C THR A 489 29.86 24.30 -8.99
N ARG A 490 29.95 23.26 -9.82
CA ARG A 490 28.79 22.74 -10.57
C ARG A 490 27.64 22.31 -9.66
N ILE A 491 27.90 22.07 -8.38
CA ILE A 491 26.85 21.75 -7.39
C ILE A 491 25.94 22.96 -7.09
N ILE A 492 26.41 24.22 -7.30
CA ILE A 492 25.61 25.42 -7.12
C ILE A 492 24.94 25.84 -8.45
N ASN A 493 24.38 24.90 -9.18
CA ASN A 493 23.55 25.18 -10.33
C ASN A 493 22.11 25.43 -9.87
N GLN A 494 21.34 26.22 -10.63
CA GLN A 494 19.93 26.51 -10.35
C GLN A 494 19.11 25.21 -10.10
N ASN A 495 19.39 24.15 -10.84
CA ASN A 495 18.73 22.86 -10.64
C ASN A 495 18.99 22.26 -9.26
N ASN A 496 20.21 22.39 -8.72
CA ASN A 496 20.56 21.84 -7.41
C ASN A 496 19.94 22.63 -6.26
N ILE A 497 19.73 23.95 -6.44
CA ILE A 497 18.95 24.75 -5.50
C ILE A 497 17.51 24.25 -5.46
N ILE A 498 16.88 23.99 -6.60
CA ILE A 498 15.53 23.43 -6.70
C ILE A 498 15.48 22.08 -5.97
N LEU A 499 16.43 21.18 -6.26
CA LEU A 499 16.50 19.87 -5.59
C LEU A 499 16.62 20.02 -4.07
N THR A 500 17.48 20.92 -3.60
CA THR A 500 17.66 21.17 -2.15
C THR A 500 16.37 21.69 -1.51
N VAL A 501 15.68 22.64 -2.16
CA VAL A 501 14.42 23.19 -1.66
C VAL A 501 13.34 22.10 -1.61
N VAL A 502 13.18 21.30 -2.67
CA VAL A 502 12.15 20.24 -2.72
C VAL A 502 12.48 19.13 -1.73
N LEU A 503 13.77 18.77 -1.58
CA LEU A 503 14.22 17.79 -0.59
C LEU A 503 13.93 18.28 0.85
N ALA A 504 14.30 19.53 1.17
CA ALA A 504 14.02 20.12 2.48
C ALA A 504 12.52 20.19 2.74
N SER A 505 11.73 20.62 1.76
CA SER A 505 10.27 20.71 1.87
C SER A 505 9.64 19.34 2.13
N THR A 506 10.04 18.30 1.40
CA THR A 506 9.51 16.95 1.61
C THR A 506 9.95 16.34 2.94
N GLY A 507 11.16 16.65 3.41
CA GLY A 507 11.64 16.27 4.74
C GLY A 507 10.83 16.96 5.85
N ILE A 508 10.58 18.27 5.74
CA ILE A 508 9.73 19.01 6.66
C ILE A 508 8.31 18.43 6.65
N LEU A 509 7.73 18.20 5.47
CA LEU A 509 6.40 17.60 5.35
C LEU A 509 6.32 16.24 6.03
N TYR A 510 7.33 15.38 5.86
CA TYR A 510 7.40 14.10 6.56
C TYR A 510 7.36 14.29 8.09
N VAL A 511 8.14 15.24 8.62
CA VAL A 511 8.28 15.47 10.07
C VAL A 511 7.01 16.09 10.68
N ILE A 512 6.29 16.93 9.94
CA ILE A 512 5.07 17.61 10.41
C ILE A 512 3.77 16.94 9.96
N THR A 513 3.82 15.85 9.19
CA THR A 513 2.60 15.11 8.81
C THR A 513 1.97 14.50 10.07
N PRO A 514 0.67 14.74 10.32
CA PRO A 514 -0.03 14.13 11.45
C PRO A 514 -0.31 12.66 11.16
N TYR A 515 -0.15 11.83 12.19
CA TYR A 515 -0.37 10.39 12.11
C TYR A 515 -1.53 9.99 12.99
N THR A 516 -2.44 9.23 12.43
CA THR A 516 -3.70 8.87 13.08
C THR A 516 -3.66 7.57 13.88
N SER A 517 -2.61 6.77 13.76
CA SER A 517 -2.49 5.46 14.43
C SER A 517 -1.82 5.59 15.79
N GLY A 518 -2.52 6.16 16.79
CA GLY A 518 -1.94 6.53 18.07
C GLY A 518 -1.75 5.40 19.09
N THR A 519 -2.49 4.31 19.02
CA THR A 519 -2.60 3.36 20.14
C THR A 519 -1.54 2.26 20.18
N ALA A 520 -0.98 1.86 19.05
CA ALA A 520 0.07 0.82 19.03
C ALA A 520 1.45 1.27 19.55
N GLY A 521 1.66 2.57 19.80
CA GLY A 521 2.93 3.14 20.29
C GLY A 521 3.10 3.11 21.79
N GLU A 522 2.02 3.12 22.52
CA GLU A 522 2.03 3.09 23.97
C GLU A 522 2.52 1.74 24.50
N ALA A 523 2.22 0.66 23.79
CA ALA A 523 2.65 -0.70 24.15
C ALA A 523 4.16 -0.97 23.94
N ILE A 524 4.88 -0.15 23.14
CA ILE A 524 6.31 -0.36 22.80
C ILE A 524 7.21 0.64 23.53
N GLY A 525 6.80 1.12 24.70
CA GLY A 525 7.67 1.96 25.51
C GLY A 525 7.93 3.34 24.92
N GLN A 526 6.88 4.09 24.59
CA GLN A 526 6.91 5.55 24.49
C GLN A 526 7.43 6.18 23.19
N LEU A 527 7.84 5.44 22.18
CA LEU A 527 8.05 6.02 20.84
C LEU A 527 6.90 5.67 19.93
N SER A 528 6.29 6.72 19.46
CA SER A 528 5.22 6.67 18.48
C SER A 528 5.46 5.60 17.43
N PRO A 529 4.41 4.87 17.01
CA PRO A 529 4.43 4.00 15.83
C PRO A 529 4.96 4.68 14.56
N LEU A 530 5.18 5.99 14.63
CA LEU A 530 5.76 6.84 13.58
C LEU A 530 7.12 6.38 13.09
N LEU A 531 7.94 5.81 13.96
CA LEU A 531 9.28 5.39 13.60
C LEU A 531 9.31 4.00 12.99
N GLY A 532 8.37 3.18 13.08
CA GLY A 532 8.43 1.84 12.52
C GLY A 532 7.81 1.78 11.12
N PHE A 533 6.58 1.38 11.13
CA PHE A 533 5.79 1.15 9.93
C PHE A 533 5.55 2.44 9.13
N ASN A 534 5.50 3.58 9.79
CA ASN A 534 5.18 4.87 9.20
C ASN A 534 6.37 5.58 8.51
N LEU A 535 7.57 5.00 8.52
CA LEU A 535 8.67 5.44 7.66
C LEU A 535 8.29 5.44 6.16
N ARG A 536 7.28 4.67 5.76
CA ARG A 536 6.70 4.65 4.39
C ARG A 536 6.21 6.03 3.92
N TYR A 537 5.76 6.89 4.86
CA TYR A 537 5.35 8.25 4.51
C TYR A 537 6.52 9.15 4.06
N GLY A 538 7.75 8.73 4.33
CA GLY A 538 8.97 9.38 3.87
C GLY A 538 9.46 8.96 2.47
N PHE A 539 8.73 8.13 1.73
CA PHE A 539 9.18 7.67 0.40
C PHE A 539 9.45 8.81 -0.58
N PRO A 540 8.64 9.88 -0.71
CA PRO A 540 8.99 11.01 -1.55
C PRO A 540 10.31 11.67 -1.16
N PHE A 541 10.59 11.80 0.15
CA PHE A 541 11.87 12.30 0.65
C PHE A 541 13.03 11.36 0.33
N LEU A 542 12.85 10.05 0.51
CA LEU A 542 13.84 9.03 0.19
C LEU A 542 14.25 9.08 -1.29
N SER A 543 13.28 9.21 -2.18
CA SER A 543 13.52 9.29 -3.63
C SER A 543 14.33 10.52 -4.00
N LEU A 544 14.01 11.67 -3.42
CA LEU A 544 14.76 12.91 -3.63
C LEU A 544 16.18 12.85 -3.03
N LEU A 545 16.33 12.17 -1.89
CA LEU A 545 17.63 11.94 -1.27
C LEU A 545 18.52 11.07 -2.17
N ALA A 546 17.95 10.05 -2.82
CA ALA A 546 18.66 9.21 -3.78
C ALA A 546 19.09 9.98 -5.04
N ILE A 547 18.23 10.88 -5.53
CA ILE A 547 18.56 11.78 -6.64
C ILE A 547 19.73 12.70 -6.28
N ALA A 548 19.72 13.28 -5.06
CA ALA A 548 20.81 14.07 -4.55
C ALA A 548 22.11 13.25 -4.42
N ALA A 549 22.01 12.01 -3.94
CA ALA A 549 23.13 11.09 -3.87
C ALA A 549 23.74 10.79 -5.25
N ALA A 550 22.91 10.58 -6.28
CA ALA A 550 23.38 10.34 -7.65
C ALA A 550 24.11 11.55 -8.24
N ALA A 551 23.59 12.75 -8.03
CA ALA A 551 24.24 13.99 -8.45
C ALA A 551 25.61 14.16 -7.75
N THR A 552 25.66 13.97 -6.44
CA THR A 552 26.91 14.07 -5.64
C THR A 552 27.91 12.97 -6.04
N ALA A 553 27.46 11.74 -6.28
CA ALA A 553 28.32 10.65 -6.73
C ALA A 553 28.95 10.93 -8.10
N THR A 554 28.23 11.62 -8.98
CA THR A 554 28.73 12.04 -10.29
C THR A 554 29.86 13.08 -10.14
N GLU A 555 29.68 14.09 -9.28
CA GLU A 555 30.67 15.15 -9.05
C GLU A 555 31.91 14.60 -8.34
N LEU A 556 31.75 13.73 -7.35
CA LEU A 556 32.84 13.10 -6.62
C LEU A 556 33.52 11.98 -7.40
N LYS A 557 32.95 11.55 -8.54
CA LYS A 557 33.43 10.40 -9.34
C LYS A 557 33.57 9.14 -8.49
N THR A 558 32.57 8.87 -7.63
CA THR A 558 32.57 7.71 -6.75
C THR A 558 32.85 6.43 -7.53
N ARG A 559 33.64 5.50 -6.97
CA ARG A 559 34.09 4.27 -7.66
C ARG A 559 32.89 3.40 -8.05
N LYS A 560 32.73 3.16 -9.36
CA LYS A 560 31.58 2.40 -9.93
C LYS A 560 31.49 0.98 -9.38
N GLN A 561 32.62 0.33 -9.13
CA GLN A 561 32.69 -1.04 -8.59
C GLN A 561 32.04 -1.11 -7.20
N VAL A 562 32.30 -0.13 -6.34
CA VAL A 562 31.70 -0.05 -5.00
C VAL A 562 30.20 0.09 -5.11
N ILE A 563 29.70 0.96 -5.99
CA ILE A 563 28.28 1.17 -6.19
C ILE A 563 27.59 -0.09 -6.73
N VAL A 564 28.18 -0.77 -7.72
CA VAL A 564 27.63 -2.05 -8.22
C VAL A 564 27.57 -3.08 -7.09
N ALA A 565 28.62 -3.23 -6.28
CA ALA A 565 28.62 -4.14 -5.15
C ALA A 565 27.51 -3.79 -4.14
N VAL A 566 27.36 -2.50 -3.81
CA VAL A 566 26.29 -2.03 -2.90
C VAL A 566 24.91 -2.32 -3.47
N VAL A 567 24.67 -2.08 -4.76
CA VAL A 567 23.37 -2.38 -5.41
C VAL A 567 23.07 -3.88 -5.39
N LEU A 568 24.05 -4.73 -5.74
CA LEU A 568 23.87 -6.18 -5.72
C LEU A 568 23.57 -6.70 -4.30
N ILE A 569 24.34 -6.27 -3.29
CA ILE A 569 24.12 -6.64 -1.89
C ILE A 569 22.75 -6.13 -1.43
N SER A 570 22.39 -4.90 -1.78
CA SER A 570 21.10 -4.29 -1.43
C SER A 570 19.93 -5.07 -2.02
N SER A 571 20.01 -5.48 -3.28
CA SER A 571 18.96 -6.26 -3.93
C SER A 571 18.77 -7.62 -3.24
N ILE A 572 19.85 -8.29 -2.88
CA ILE A 572 19.81 -9.57 -2.17
C ILE A 572 19.28 -9.36 -0.74
N SER A 573 19.83 -8.40 0.00
CA SER A 573 19.40 -8.14 1.39
C SER A 573 17.95 -7.69 1.47
N GLY A 574 17.47 -6.91 0.52
CA GLY A 574 16.07 -6.48 0.43
C GLY A 574 15.11 -7.64 0.23
N ILE A 575 15.44 -8.57 -0.66
CA ILE A 575 14.64 -9.76 -0.92
C ILE A 575 14.61 -10.69 0.31
N ILE A 576 15.77 -10.93 0.93
CA ILE A 576 15.88 -11.77 2.14
C ILE A 576 15.11 -11.13 3.29
N SER A 577 15.24 -9.83 3.49
CA SER A 577 14.55 -9.09 4.53
C SER A 577 13.02 -9.15 4.37
N ASN A 578 12.53 -9.07 3.16
CA ASN A 578 11.10 -9.25 2.85
C ASN A 578 10.62 -10.64 3.28
N THR A 579 11.42 -11.66 3.01
CA THR A 579 11.12 -13.03 3.41
C THR A 579 11.11 -13.20 4.93
N ILE A 580 12.10 -12.63 5.63
CA ILE A 580 12.16 -12.62 7.09
C ILE A 580 10.98 -11.86 7.69
N PHE A 581 10.61 -10.72 7.09
CA PHE A 581 9.49 -9.91 7.53
C PHE A 581 8.16 -10.64 7.39
N ASP A 582 7.93 -11.35 6.29
CA ASP A 582 6.75 -12.19 6.08
C ASP A 582 6.66 -13.32 7.11
N LEU A 583 7.80 -13.95 7.44
CA LEU A 583 7.86 -15.00 8.46
C LEU A 583 7.55 -14.48 9.86
N ILE A 584 8.05 -13.30 10.21
CA ILE A 584 7.76 -12.68 11.51
C ILE A 584 6.29 -12.26 11.55
N LYS A 585 5.72 -11.74 10.46
CA LYS A 585 4.27 -11.48 10.36
C LYS A 585 3.45 -12.74 10.50
N ASN A 586 3.84 -13.81 9.84
CA ASN A 586 3.13 -15.09 9.92
C ASN A 586 3.19 -15.68 11.34
N ALA A 587 4.32 -15.52 12.05
CA ALA A 587 4.42 -15.88 13.45
C ALA A 587 3.49 -15.04 14.36
N SER A 588 3.32 -13.76 14.08
CA SER A 588 2.34 -12.89 14.76
C SER A 588 0.90 -13.31 14.45
N PHE A 589 0.63 -13.74 13.22
CA PHE A 589 -0.65 -14.30 12.81
C PHE A 589 -0.98 -15.61 13.54
N THR A 590 0.04 -16.35 14.01
CA THR A 590 -0.13 -17.61 14.78
C THR A 590 -0.32 -17.40 16.29
N GLY A 591 -0.59 -16.17 16.75
CA GLY A 591 -0.93 -15.92 18.16
C GLY A 591 0.25 -15.87 19.12
N LYS A 592 1.48 -16.01 18.63
CA LYS A 592 2.66 -15.74 19.43
C LYS A 592 2.94 -14.25 19.34
N SER A 593 2.61 -13.49 20.38
CA SER A 593 2.96 -12.07 20.49
C SER A 593 4.48 -11.94 20.49
N ILE A 594 5.04 -11.65 19.34
CA ILE A 594 6.45 -11.33 19.22
C ILE A 594 6.56 -9.83 19.45
N VAL A 595 7.09 -9.47 20.60
CA VAL A 595 7.49 -8.08 20.86
C VAL A 595 8.56 -7.71 19.85
N TRP A 596 8.15 -6.94 18.85
CA TRP A 596 8.98 -6.54 17.72
C TRP A 596 10.20 -5.77 18.19
N GLY A 597 11.36 -6.24 17.99
CA GLY A 597 12.63 -5.57 18.25
C GLY A 597 13.47 -6.25 19.34
N SER A 598 12.92 -6.59 20.51
CA SER A 598 13.70 -7.25 21.55
C SER A 598 14.08 -8.68 21.16
N TRP A 599 13.14 -9.46 20.62
CA TRP A 599 13.40 -10.84 20.20
C TRP A 599 14.47 -10.97 19.10
N LEU A 600 14.45 -10.09 18.08
CA LEU A 600 15.45 -10.13 16.99
C LEU A 600 16.81 -9.70 17.50
N ILE A 601 16.87 -8.70 18.40
CA ILE A 601 18.10 -8.18 18.99
C ILE A 601 18.69 -9.17 19.98
N ASP A 602 17.87 -9.76 20.82
CA ASP A 602 18.33 -10.73 21.83
C ASP A 602 18.80 -12.02 21.16
N ARG A 603 18.15 -12.43 20.06
CA ARG A 603 18.61 -13.56 19.26
C ARG A 603 19.84 -13.28 18.41
N PHE A 604 19.98 -12.09 17.85
CA PHE A 604 21.23 -11.68 17.20
C PHE A 604 22.40 -11.54 18.19
N LYS A 605 22.13 -11.07 19.40
CA LYS A 605 23.16 -10.96 20.45
C LYS A 605 23.58 -12.30 21.03
N SER A 606 22.65 -13.21 21.18
CA SER A 606 22.93 -14.49 21.85
C SER A 606 23.46 -15.59 20.93
N HIS A 607 23.10 -15.60 19.63
CA HIS A 607 23.36 -16.78 18.78
C HIS A 607 23.48 -16.42 17.31
N PHE A 608 24.57 -15.71 16.91
CA PHE A 608 24.83 -15.39 15.50
C PHE A 608 24.83 -16.64 14.58
N ALA A 609 25.32 -17.79 15.11
CA ALA A 609 25.28 -19.09 14.40
C ALA A 609 23.84 -19.62 14.22
N GLU A 610 22.94 -19.42 15.20
CA GLU A 610 21.53 -19.81 15.06
C GLU A 610 20.76 -18.88 14.11
N ALA A 611 21.13 -17.59 14.06
CA ALA A 611 20.58 -16.66 13.08
C ALA A 611 20.94 -17.08 11.64
N ILE A 612 22.18 -17.49 11.40
CA ILE A 612 22.61 -18.02 10.09
C ILE A 612 21.88 -19.32 9.79
N ASN A 613 21.76 -20.24 10.76
CA ASN A 613 21.01 -21.50 10.60
C ASN A 613 19.50 -21.23 10.39
N LEU A 614 18.95 -20.21 11.03
CA LEU A 614 17.56 -19.78 10.78
C LEU A 614 17.42 -19.23 9.36
N VAL A 615 18.34 -18.39 8.90
CA VAL A 615 18.38 -17.90 7.51
C VAL A 615 18.50 -19.06 6.52
N ILE A 616 19.34 -20.04 6.81
CA ILE A 616 19.48 -21.24 5.98
C ILE A 616 18.21 -22.07 6.01
N LYS A 617 17.59 -22.30 7.17
CA LYS A 617 16.31 -23.01 7.30
C LYS A 617 15.14 -22.28 6.65
N ILE A 618 15.20 -20.97 6.54
CA ILE A 618 14.23 -20.12 5.85
C ILE A 618 14.42 -20.17 4.34
N LEU A 619 15.67 -20.22 3.89
CA LEU A 619 16.01 -20.26 2.46
C LEU A 619 15.93 -21.69 1.90
N ALA A 620 16.24 -22.71 2.68
CA ALA A 620 16.28 -24.10 2.24
C ALA A 620 14.93 -24.64 1.72
N PRO A 621 13.77 -24.36 2.33
CA PRO A 621 12.48 -24.81 1.78
C PRO A 621 12.04 -24.06 0.52
N ARG A 622 12.55 -22.84 0.32
CA ARG A 622 12.24 -22.01 -0.87
C ARG A 622 13.26 -22.19 -1.99
N TRP A 623 14.42 -22.77 -1.68
CA TRP A 623 15.44 -23.05 -2.68
C TRP A 623 14.94 -23.97 -3.80
N PRO A 624 14.08 -24.98 -3.57
CA PRO A 624 13.43 -25.74 -4.65
C PRO A 624 12.43 -24.90 -5.46
N ASP A 625 11.73 -23.95 -4.84
CA ASP A 625 10.77 -23.05 -5.51
C ASP A 625 11.45 -21.95 -6.30
N LEU A 626 12.62 -21.50 -5.84
CA LEU A 626 13.50 -20.53 -6.54
C LEU A 626 14.56 -21.26 -7.39
N GLY A 627 14.80 -22.54 -7.16
CA GLY A 627 16.04 -23.29 -7.43
C GLY A 627 16.54 -23.29 -8.88
N ILE A 628 15.66 -23.23 -9.84
CA ILE A 628 16.05 -23.14 -11.25
C ILE A 628 16.09 -21.69 -11.74
N TYR A 629 15.19 -20.84 -11.29
CA TYR A 629 15.04 -19.48 -11.81
C TYR A 629 16.22 -18.55 -11.54
N PRO A 630 16.84 -18.50 -10.32
CA PRO A 630 18.05 -17.75 -10.08
C PRO A 630 19.23 -18.24 -10.92
N LEU A 631 19.35 -19.56 -11.12
CA LEU A 631 20.40 -20.15 -11.95
C LEU A 631 20.18 -19.84 -13.42
N ILE A 632 18.95 -19.92 -13.92
CA ILE A 632 18.59 -19.51 -15.28
C ILE A 632 18.86 -18.01 -15.44
N TYR A 633 18.50 -17.19 -14.46
CA TYR A 633 18.68 -15.76 -14.52
C TYR A 633 20.17 -15.36 -14.45
N VAL A 634 20.96 -15.96 -13.54
CA VAL A 634 22.41 -15.80 -13.50
C VAL A 634 23.04 -16.33 -14.78
N GLY A 635 22.56 -17.45 -15.28
CA GLY A 635 22.96 -18.02 -16.57
C GLY A 635 22.67 -17.10 -17.74
N LEU A 636 21.47 -16.49 -17.78
CA LEU A 636 21.09 -15.51 -18.79
C LEU A 636 21.89 -14.21 -18.67
N LEU A 637 22.18 -13.74 -17.46
CA LEU A 637 23.06 -12.58 -17.22
C LEU A 637 24.50 -12.87 -17.65
N LEU A 638 25.03 -14.05 -17.33
CA LEU A 638 26.35 -14.49 -17.76
C LEU A 638 26.41 -14.65 -19.29
N LEU A 639 25.37 -15.26 -19.88
CA LEU A 639 25.24 -15.42 -21.32
C LEU A 639 25.10 -14.06 -22.01
N ALA A 640 24.29 -13.16 -21.50
CA ALA A 640 24.22 -11.77 -21.95
C ALA A 640 25.58 -11.08 -21.82
N GLY A 641 26.26 -11.21 -20.67
CA GLY A 641 27.61 -10.67 -20.45
C GLY A 641 28.65 -11.22 -21.44
N ILE A 642 28.59 -12.52 -21.75
CA ILE A 642 29.47 -13.19 -22.71
C ILE A 642 29.18 -12.76 -24.15
N LEU A 643 27.88 -12.71 -24.51
CA LEU A 643 27.44 -12.28 -25.84
C LEU A 643 27.77 -10.81 -26.11
N PHE A 644 27.60 -9.94 -25.09
CA PHE A 644 27.98 -8.52 -25.18
C PHE A 644 29.51 -8.30 -25.19
N LYS A 645 30.29 -9.16 -24.53
CA LYS A 645 31.75 -9.09 -24.57
C LYS A 645 32.32 -9.49 -25.93
N ARG A 646 31.64 -10.38 -26.65
CA ARG A 646 32.06 -10.86 -27.98
C ARG A 646 31.58 -10.01 -29.16
N ASN A 647 30.44 -9.30 -29.03
CA ASN A 647 29.93 -8.45 -30.11
C ASN A 647 29.28 -7.17 -29.51
N PRO A 648 29.98 -6.03 -29.54
CA PRO A 648 29.46 -4.78 -29.04
C PRO A 648 28.33 -4.16 -29.87
N SER A 649 27.97 -4.76 -31.00
CA SER A 649 26.90 -4.26 -31.86
C SER A 649 25.64 -5.16 -31.70
N LEU A 650 24.56 -4.59 -31.23
CA LEU A 650 23.19 -5.14 -31.31
C LEU A 650 22.76 -5.54 -32.77
N ILE A 651 23.64 -5.35 -33.73
CA ILE A 651 23.48 -5.74 -35.13
C ILE A 651 23.25 -7.27 -35.26
N GLY A 652 23.87 -8.09 -34.38
CA GLY A 652 23.65 -9.54 -34.39
C GLY A 652 22.22 -9.95 -34.01
N LEU A 653 21.64 -9.34 -32.99
CA LEU A 653 20.25 -9.62 -32.58
C LEU A 653 19.25 -9.09 -33.62
N LYS A 654 19.51 -7.92 -34.21
CA LYS A 654 18.69 -7.35 -35.29
C LYS A 654 18.74 -8.21 -36.54
N ASN A 655 19.89 -8.76 -36.87
CA ASN A 655 20.06 -9.68 -38.01
C ASN A 655 19.44 -11.05 -37.70
N LEU A 656 19.57 -11.57 -36.46
CA LEU A 656 18.90 -12.79 -36.04
C LEU A 656 17.39 -12.63 -36.10
N LEU A 657 16.86 -11.52 -35.55
CA LEU A 657 15.44 -11.21 -35.64
C LEU A 657 14.97 -10.99 -37.08
N ALA A 658 15.76 -10.32 -37.90
CA ALA A 658 15.45 -10.11 -39.33
C ALA A 658 15.50 -11.40 -40.15
N SER A 659 16.31 -12.39 -39.71
CA SER A 659 16.43 -13.70 -40.39
C SER A 659 15.29 -14.67 -40.05
N LEU A 660 14.51 -14.39 -38.96
CA LEU A 660 13.36 -15.22 -38.62
C LEU A 660 12.22 -14.99 -39.62
N LYS A 661 11.75 -16.07 -40.26
CA LYS A 661 10.57 -16.03 -41.12
C LYS A 661 9.36 -15.56 -40.30
N LYS A 662 8.41 -14.88 -40.94
CA LYS A 662 7.17 -14.36 -40.29
C LYS A 662 6.44 -15.43 -39.47
N SER A 663 6.47 -16.69 -39.87
CA SER A 663 5.93 -17.84 -39.13
C SER A 663 6.63 -18.08 -37.80
N SER A 664 7.96 -17.85 -37.71
CA SER A 664 8.73 -18.04 -36.48
C SER A 664 8.40 -16.99 -35.41
N TYR A 665 8.09 -15.74 -35.80
CA TYR A 665 7.60 -14.73 -34.87
C TYR A 665 6.26 -15.12 -34.24
N ILE A 666 5.33 -15.62 -35.08
CA ILE A 666 4.02 -16.09 -34.60
C ILE A 666 4.22 -17.24 -33.61
N MET A 667 5.09 -18.20 -33.95
CA MET A 667 5.39 -19.33 -33.06
C MET A 667 6.01 -18.87 -31.73
N ILE A 668 6.97 -17.94 -31.75
CA ILE A 668 7.57 -17.36 -30.51
C ILE A 668 6.50 -16.68 -29.67
N ILE A 669 5.62 -15.87 -30.28
CA ILE A 669 4.53 -15.21 -29.59
C ILE A 669 3.59 -16.24 -28.94
N CYS A 670 3.20 -17.29 -29.70
CA CYS A 670 2.36 -18.37 -29.16
C CYS A 670 3.02 -19.10 -27.99
N VAL A 671 4.32 -19.39 -28.07
CA VAL A 671 5.08 -20.01 -26.98
C VAL A 671 5.14 -19.08 -25.77
N CYS A 672 5.42 -17.79 -25.96
CA CYS A 672 5.43 -16.81 -24.86
C CYS A 672 4.06 -16.70 -24.18
N ILE A 673 2.97 -16.68 -24.96
CA ILE A 673 1.59 -16.68 -24.42
C ILE A 673 1.33 -17.96 -23.65
N ALA A 674 1.68 -19.13 -24.19
CA ALA A 674 1.48 -20.41 -23.51
C ALA A 674 2.26 -20.49 -22.19
N LEU A 675 3.52 -20.02 -22.17
CA LEU A 675 4.34 -19.95 -20.97
C LEU A 675 3.75 -18.98 -19.94
N MET A 676 3.27 -17.82 -20.38
CA MET A 676 2.62 -16.85 -19.49
C MET A 676 1.34 -17.43 -18.87
N VAL A 677 0.50 -18.07 -19.67
CA VAL A 677 -0.73 -18.73 -19.20
C VAL A 677 -0.40 -19.82 -18.20
N SER A 678 0.59 -20.68 -18.50
CA SER A 678 0.99 -21.76 -17.59
C SER A 678 1.58 -21.21 -16.29
N ALA A 679 2.42 -20.18 -16.36
CA ALA A 679 3.03 -19.57 -15.18
C ALA A 679 2.00 -18.91 -14.27
N THR A 680 1.01 -18.21 -14.82
CA THR A 680 -0.05 -17.56 -14.04
C THR A 680 -1.04 -18.59 -13.47
N TRP A 681 -1.31 -19.69 -14.17
CA TRP A 681 -2.08 -20.82 -13.64
C TRP A 681 -1.41 -21.43 -12.41
N VAL A 682 -0.14 -21.79 -12.53
CA VAL A 682 0.64 -22.34 -11.41
C VAL A 682 0.72 -21.37 -10.23
N ALA A 683 0.84 -20.07 -10.52
CA ALA A 683 0.86 -19.03 -9.49
C ALA A 683 -0.46 -18.99 -8.73
N ARG A 684 -1.60 -19.09 -9.41
CA ARG A 684 -2.93 -19.11 -8.79
C ARG A 684 -3.13 -20.34 -7.89
N GLU A 685 -2.73 -21.51 -8.34
CA GLU A 685 -2.76 -22.74 -7.53
C GLU A 685 -1.90 -22.61 -6.26
N LYS A 686 -0.68 -22.10 -6.39
CA LYS A 686 0.19 -21.82 -5.24
C LYS A 686 -0.44 -20.79 -4.30
N ARG A 687 -1.13 -19.78 -4.83
CA ARG A 687 -1.82 -18.75 -4.04
C ARG A 687 -2.95 -19.36 -3.22
N ASP A 688 -3.72 -20.30 -3.78
CA ASP A 688 -4.79 -20.97 -3.05
C ASP A 688 -4.26 -21.76 -1.85
N VAL A 689 -3.17 -22.50 -2.03
CA VAL A 689 -2.48 -23.20 -0.94
C VAL A 689 -1.98 -22.20 0.12
N ALA A 690 -1.30 -21.14 -0.30
CA ALA A 690 -0.79 -20.12 0.60
C ALA A 690 -1.93 -19.37 1.33
N ARG A 691 -3.08 -19.17 0.69
CA ARG A 691 -4.26 -18.55 1.29
C ARG A 691 -4.83 -19.42 2.40
N ALA A 692 -4.97 -20.71 2.17
CA ALA A 692 -5.44 -21.67 3.20
C ALA A 692 -4.53 -21.63 4.43
N GLU A 693 -3.21 -21.64 4.23
CA GLU A 693 -2.23 -21.55 5.31
C GLU A 693 -2.27 -20.18 6.03
N LEU A 694 -2.15 -19.09 5.28
CA LEU A 694 -2.00 -17.74 5.82
C LEU A 694 -3.28 -17.21 6.46
N TYR A 695 -4.46 -17.56 5.94
CA TYR A 695 -5.77 -17.18 6.47
C TYR A 695 -6.40 -18.27 7.35
N ARG A 696 -5.65 -19.35 7.64
CA ARG A 696 -6.02 -20.43 8.57
C ARG A 696 -7.33 -21.13 8.24
N GLY A 697 -7.63 -21.30 6.96
CA GLY A 697 -8.80 -22.04 6.51
C GLY A 697 -10.15 -21.36 6.72
N ILE A 698 -10.17 -20.04 7.06
CA ILE A 698 -11.43 -19.33 7.26
C ILE A 698 -12.23 -19.19 5.96
N TYR A 699 -11.56 -19.03 4.81
CA TYR A 699 -12.22 -18.99 3.51
C TYR A 699 -12.89 -20.31 3.16
N GLU A 700 -12.16 -21.42 3.34
CA GLU A 700 -12.65 -22.78 3.11
C GLU A 700 -13.86 -23.09 4.01
N TYR A 701 -13.80 -22.63 5.27
CA TYR A 701 -14.92 -22.78 6.19
C TYR A 701 -16.15 -22.01 5.69
N ILE A 702 -15.99 -20.75 5.32
CA ILE A 702 -17.08 -19.89 4.82
C ILE A 702 -17.65 -20.48 3.53
N ASP A 703 -16.81 -20.83 2.56
CA ASP A 703 -17.25 -21.35 1.27
C ASP A 703 -18.02 -22.68 1.41
N LYS A 704 -17.63 -23.53 2.39
CA LYS A 704 -18.29 -24.81 2.64
C LYS A 704 -19.60 -24.69 3.44
N ASN A 705 -19.70 -23.70 4.33
CA ASN A 705 -20.78 -23.65 5.34
C ASN A 705 -21.76 -22.50 5.12
N THR A 706 -21.57 -21.70 4.08
CA THR A 706 -22.47 -20.59 3.71
C THR A 706 -22.75 -20.62 2.21
N VAL A 707 -23.82 -19.94 1.80
CA VAL A 707 -24.19 -19.82 0.38
C VAL A 707 -23.80 -18.45 -0.19
N PRO A 708 -23.62 -18.30 -1.52
CA PRO A 708 -23.43 -17.00 -2.13
C PRO A 708 -24.52 -16.01 -1.72
N ASN A 709 -24.12 -14.74 -1.49
CA ASN A 709 -24.97 -13.65 -0.97
C ASN A 709 -25.49 -13.84 0.47
N GLU A 710 -25.02 -14.86 1.21
CA GLU A 710 -25.34 -14.97 2.63
C GLU A 710 -24.72 -13.80 3.40
N LYS A 711 -25.51 -13.27 4.35
CA LYS A 711 -25.08 -12.15 5.18
C LYS A 711 -24.26 -12.63 6.37
N ILE A 712 -23.04 -12.11 6.48
CA ILE A 712 -22.15 -12.32 7.62
C ILE A 712 -21.98 -10.97 8.31
N GLY A 713 -22.40 -10.87 9.57
CA GLY A 713 -22.14 -9.69 10.39
C GLY A 713 -20.70 -9.66 10.87
N PHE A 714 -20.13 -8.48 11.04
CA PHE A 714 -18.83 -8.34 11.69
C PHE A 714 -18.78 -7.11 12.59
N PHE A 715 -17.93 -7.18 13.60
CA PHE A 715 -17.62 -6.09 14.53
C PHE A 715 -16.27 -6.34 15.19
N LEU A 716 -15.61 -5.30 15.65
CA LEU A 716 -14.31 -5.40 16.33
C LEU A 716 -13.32 -6.33 15.58
N SER A 717 -13.19 -6.16 14.25
CA SER A 717 -12.33 -7.01 13.45
C SER A 717 -11.39 -6.20 12.58
N TYR A 718 -10.09 -6.33 12.84
CA TYR A 718 -9.04 -5.79 11.99
C TYR A 718 -8.77 -6.63 10.72
N ARG A 719 -9.58 -7.65 10.45
CA ARG A 719 -9.44 -8.57 9.33
C ARG A 719 -10.79 -8.90 8.70
N SER A 720 -11.67 -7.90 8.61
CA SER A 720 -13.02 -8.06 8.08
C SER A 720 -13.04 -8.62 6.65
N TYR A 721 -11.95 -8.42 5.88
CA TYR A 721 -11.80 -9.00 4.56
C TYR A 721 -11.93 -10.53 4.55
N LEU A 722 -11.50 -11.21 5.60
CA LEU A 722 -11.54 -12.67 5.65
C LEU A 722 -12.96 -13.25 5.66
N PHE A 723 -13.98 -12.45 5.94
CA PHE A 723 -15.38 -12.89 5.97
C PHE A 723 -16.06 -12.87 4.60
N TYR A 724 -15.43 -12.28 3.56
CA TYR A 724 -16.00 -12.21 2.21
C TYR A 724 -15.98 -13.55 1.45
N GLY A 725 -15.23 -14.55 1.92
CA GLY A 725 -14.99 -15.81 1.20
C GLY A 725 -14.06 -15.64 -0.01
N LYS A 726 -13.70 -16.74 -0.65
CA LYS A 726 -12.73 -16.75 -1.75
C LYS A 726 -13.20 -15.91 -2.96
N ASN A 727 -14.47 -16.06 -3.32
CA ASN A 727 -15.06 -15.43 -4.50
C ASN A 727 -15.64 -14.04 -4.22
N LEU A 728 -15.44 -13.50 -3.02
CA LEU A 728 -15.98 -12.20 -2.59
C LEU A 728 -17.52 -12.10 -2.74
N ASP A 729 -18.23 -13.19 -2.59
CA ASP A 729 -19.66 -13.30 -2.86
C ASP A 729 -20.53 -13.36 -1.59
N ARG A 730 -19.93 -13.30 -0.39
CA ARG A 730 -20.66 -13.16 0.89
C ARG A 730 -20.90 -11.67 1.18
N GLN A 731 -22.11 -11.33 1.66
CA GLN A 731 -22.42 -9.96 2.07
C GLN A 731 -21.91 -9.71 3.49
N VAL A 732 -20.75 -9.06 3.60
CA VAL A 732 -20.12 -8.74 4.91
C VAL A 732 -20.65 -7.40 5.39
N LEU A 733 -21.38 -7.39 6.52
CA LEU A 733 -22.07 -6.22 7.05
C LEU A 733 -21.46 -5.80 8.38
N TYR A 734 -21.08 -4.54 8.50
CA TYR A 734 -20.67 -3.98 9.77
C TYR A 734 -21.87 -3.86 10.72
N VAL A 735 -21.75 -4.46 11.89
CA VAL A 735 -22.77 -4.43 12.96
C VAL A 735 -22.16 -3.78 14.18
N PRO A 736 -22.36 -2.45 14.39
CA PRO A 736 -21.73 -1.72 15.49
C PRO A 736 -22.04 -2.39 16.82
N PHE A 737 -20.99 -2.82 17.53
CA PHE A 737 -21.11 -3.49 18.82
C PHE A 737 -21.02 -2.47 19.94
N ARG A 738 -22.01 -2.52 20.83
CA ARG A 738 -22.03 -1.73 22.06
C ARG A 738 -22.44 -2.63 23.22
N ALA A 739 -21.55 -2.83 24.14
CA ALA A 739 -21.76 -3.70 25.30
C ALA A 739 -22.93 -3.26 26.21
N ASP A 740 -23.21 -1.95 26.27
CA ASP A 740 -24.32 -1.35 27.00
C ASP A 740 -25.69 -1.48 26.32
N ARG A 741 -25.76 -2.00 25.06
CA ARG A 741 -26.98 -2.11 24.25
C ARG A 741 -27.10 -3.48 23.58
N LEU A 742 -26.78 -4.53 24.31
CA LEU A 742 -26.82 -5.90 23.77
C LEU A 742 -28.18 -6.31 23.18
N PRO A 743 -29.35 -6.03 23.83
CA PRO A 743 -30.65 -6.37 23.22
C PRO A 743 -30.84 -5.70 21.86
N ALA A 744 -30.58 -4.40 21.72
CA ALA A 744 -30.69 -3.68 20.45
C ALA A 744 -29.71 -4.18 19.40
N TRP A 745 -28.53 -4.62 19.80
CA TRP A 745 -27.56 -5.25 18.90
C TRP A 745 -28.08 -6.59 18.37
N MET A 746 -28.61 -7.44 19.24
CA MET A 746 -29.25 -8.71 18.86
C MET A 746 -30.43 -8.50 17.92
N ASP A 747 -31.32 -7.55 18.24
CA ASP A 747 -32.46 -7.19 17.38
C ASP A 747 -32.00 -6.75 15.98
N ASN A 748 -30.89 -6.01 15.90
CA ASN A 748 -30.32 -5.58 14.62
C ASN A 748 -29.82 -6.78 13.80
N LEU A 749 -29.19 -7.78 14.44
CA LEU A 749 -28.78 -9.02 13.76
C LEU A 749 -30.00 -9.77 13.21
N HIS A 750 -31.06 -9.95 14.00
CA HIS A 750 -32.32 -10.60 13.59
C HIS A 750 -32.99 -9.84 12.44
N LYS A 751 -33.14 -8.52 12.58
CA LYS A 751 -33.79 -7.68 11.57
C LYS A 751 -33.08 -7.75 10.20
N ASN A 752 -31.76 -7.85 10.22
CA ASN A 752 -30.95 -7.97 9.00
C ASN A 752 -30.81 -9.41 8.50
N ASN A 753 -31.43 -10.39 9.18
CA ASN A 753 -31.30 -11.83 8.86
C ASN A 753 -29.84 -12.29 8.84
N ILE A 754 -29.06 -11.85 9.82
CA ILE A 754 -27.65 -12.24 9.99
C ILE A 754 -27.62 -13.49 10.88
N LYS A 755 -27.17 -14.59 10.34
CA LYS A 755 -27.09 -15.88 11.04
C LYS A 755 -25.71 -16.17 11.63
N MET A 756 -24.70 -15.47 11.11
CA MET A 756 -23.30 -15.66 11.48
C MET A 756 -22.63 -14.32 11.72
N VAL A 757 -21.79 -14.25 12.74
CA VAL A 757 -21.00 -13.05 13.07
C VAL A 757 -19.53 -13.40 13.22
N GLY A 758 -18.66 -12.53 12.70
CA GLY A 758 -17.22 -12.64 12.80
C GLY A 758 -16.62 -11.49 13.58
N PHE A 759 -15.59 -11.76 14.38
CA PHE A 759 -14.82 -10.73 15.09
C PHE A 759 -13.39 -11.19 15.42
N GLY A 760 -12.57 -10.30 15.97
CA GLY A 760 -11.15 -10.59 16.26
C GLY A 760 -10.23 -10.48 15.01
N PRO A 761 -8.91 -10.59 15.25
CA PRO A 761 -8.25 -10.59 16.54
C PRO A 761 -8.40 -9.24 17.26
N LEU A 762 -8.47 -9.30 18.60
CA LEU A 762 -8.67 -8.12 19.42
C LEU A 762 -7.38 -7.85 20.20
N THR A 763 -6.80 -6.66 20.03
CA THR A 763 -5.54 -6.30 20.71
C THR A 763 -5.77 -5.54 22.01
N GLU A 764 -6.82 -4.72 22.08
CA GLU A 764 -7.16 -3.92 23.25
C GLU A 764 -8.68 -3.81 23.37
N MET A 765 -9.21 -4.10 24.52
CA MET A 765 -10.63 -3.94 24.88
C MET A 765 -10.76 -3.42 26.31
N ASP A 766 -11.73 -2.56 26.51
CA ASP A 766 -12.16 -2.23 27.87
C ASP A 766 -12.78 -3.45 28.59
N GLU A 767 -12.72 -3.44 29.90
CA GLU A 767 -13.20 -4.56 30.72
C GLU A 767 -14.70 -4.85 30.54
N TYR A 768 -15.49 -3.82 30.23
CA TYR A 768 -16.93 -3.99 30.01
C TYR A 768 -17.22 -4.72 28.68
N THR A 769 -16.51 -4.38 27.62
CA THR A 769 -16.56 -5.08 26.33
C THR A 769 -16.12 -6.54 26.47
N LYS A 770 -15.05 -6.80 27.24
CA LYS A 770 -14.59 -8.18 27.51
C LYS A 770 -15.67 -8.99 28.24
N LEU A 771 -16.29 -8.41 29.27
CA LEU A 771 -17.36 -9.06 30.02
C LEU A 771 -18.56 -9.38 29.14
N ALA A 772 -18.99 -8.42 28.31
CA ALA A 772 -20.11 -8.61 27.39
C ALA A 772 -19.82 -9.72 26.36
N LEU A 773 -18.61 -9.75 25.78
CA LEU A 773 -18.20 -10.80 24.85
C LEU A 773 -18.10 -12.17 25.52
N SER A 774 -17.58 -12.26 26.74
CA SER A 774 -17.51 -13.51 27.48
C SER A 774 -18.90 -14.08 27.75
N TRP A 775 -19.89 -13.26 28.05
CA TRP A 775 -21.27 -13.67 28.20
C TRP A 775 -21.88 -14.12 26.87
N LEU A 776 -21.72 -13.32 25.80
CA LEU A 776 -22.24 -13.66 24.46
C LEU A 776 -21.73 -14.99 23.95
N THR A 777 -20.48 -15.32 24.24
CA THR A 777 -19.77 -16.53 23.76
C THR A 777 -19.79 -17.67 24.76
N SER A 778 -20.41 -17.50 25.93
CA SER A 778 -20.58 -18.57 26.91
C SER A 778 -21.49 -19.70 26.39
N PRO A 779 -21.44 -20.90 26.96
CA PRO A 779 -22.33 -22.01 26.58
C PRO A 779 -23.82 -21.65 26.62
N GLU A 780 -24.21 -20.77 27.53
CA GLU A 780 -25.58 -20.26 27.73
C GLU A 780 -25.86 -19.01 26.88
N GLY A 781 -24.83 -18.40 26.34
CA GLY A 781 -24.94 -17.19 25.52
C GLY A 781 -25.55 -17.46 24.15
N PRO A 782 -25.96 -16.38 23.45
CA PRO A 782 -26.67 -16.46 22.16
C PRO A 782 -25.75 -16.84 20.98
N LEU A 783 -24.42 -16.85 21.16
CA LEU A 783 -23.45 -17.12 20.11
C LEU A 783 -22.79 -18.48 20.31
N GLN A 784 -22.91 -19.36 19.31
CA GLN A 784 -22.26 -20.67 19.28
C GLN A 784 -20.98 -20.59 18.43
N PRO A 785 -19.79 -20.95 18.94
CA PRO A 785 -18.58 -20.98 18.14
C PRO A 785 -18.67 -21.99 17.01
N VAL A 786 -18.32 -21.58 15.81
CA VAL A 786 -18.33 -22.44 14.62
C VAL A 786 -16.97 -22.50 13.93
N PHE A 787 -16.13 -21.47 14.10
CA PHE A 787 -14.77 -21.44 13.57
C PHE A 787 -13.87 -20.57 14.46
N GLY A 788 -12.61 -21.01 14.65
CA GLY A 788 -11.66 -20.34 15.54
C GLY A 788 -11.94 -20.65 17.02
N LYS A 789 -10.94 -20.40 17.86
CA LYS A 789 -11.02 -20.70 19.31
C LYS A 789 -10.77 -19.50 20.18
N ASP A 790 -9.91 -18.60 19.77
CA ASP A 790 -9.46 -17.47 20.58
C ASP A 790 -9.51 -16.16 19.78
N PHE A 791 -10.52 -15.37 20.04
CA PHE A 791 -10.72 -14.09 19.39
C PHE A 791 -9.66 -13.00 19.72
N ASN A 792 -8.79 -13.25 20.71
CA ASN A 792 -7.67 -12.32 20.96
C ASN A 792 -6.54 -12.49 19.95
N THR A 793 -6.39 -13.66 19.37
CA THR A 793 -5.26 -14.01 18.51
C THR A 793 -5.66 -14.32 17.06
N GLU A 794 -6.93 -14.63 16.81
CA GLU A 794 -7.42 -14.97 15.47
C GLU A 794 -8.82 -14.40 15.18
N SER A 795 -9.17 -14.37 13.90
CA SER A 795 -10.56 -14.13 13.51
C SER A 795 -11.39 -15.34 13.80
N VAL A 796 -12.53 -15.14 14.46
CA VAL A 796 -13.45 -16.18 14.87
C VAL A 796 -14.82 -15.97 14.22
N LEU A 797 -15.56 -17.07 14.03
CA LEU A 797 -16.95 -17.03 13.56
C LEU A 797 -17.86 -17.73 14.58
N TYR A 798 -18.99 -17.11 14.81
CA TYR A 798 -20.04 -17.60 15.67
C TYR A 798 -21.36 -17.64 14.93
N ARG A 799 -22.16 -18.65 15.20
CA ARG A 799 -23.53 -18.76 14.72
C ARG A 799 -24.49 -18.28 15.82
N LEU A 800 -25.53 -17.53 15.43
CA LEU A 800 -26.59 -17.17 16.36
C LEU A 800 -27.43 -18.42 16.69
N LYS A 801 -27.73 -18.61 17.96
CA LYS A 801 -28.74 -19.55 18.44
C LYS A 801 -30.09 -18.84 18.33
N TYR A 802 -30.93 -19.28 17.44
CA TYR A 802 -32.31 -18.78 17.29
C TYR A 802 -33.27 -19.55 18.16
#